data_bf9c1894f1cf5bb74c940a6f1850a2ba
#
_entry.id   bf9c1894f1cf5bb74c940a6f1850a2ba
#
_cell.length_a   1.000
_cell.length_b   1.000
_cell.length_c   1.000
_cell.angle_alpha   90.00
_cell.angle_beta   90.00
_cell.angle_gamma   90.00
#
_symmetry.space_group_name_H-M   'P 1'
#
loop_
_entity.id
_entity.type
_entity.pdbx_description
1 polymer ?
#
loop_
_entity_poly.entity_id
_entity_poly.type
_entity_poly.pdbx_seq_one_letter_code
_entity_poly.pdbx_strand_id
1 'polypeptide(L)'
;MPHPRSGRHRIARRVVAGGTGLAVALVGLQAASGAAADDSPGDATYPAVLDPGTGADDYFSPLWPDDGGEHVQAHGGQVVQSEEDGRTVYYWYGEDRSNGYYGSPGVHAYKSYDTKNWTDEGVVLRSVSDPAELESAYFDDLYDTVDDAGQPRADRIAELDYHLDTSEAADRTTIFERPKVLYNSTTDQWVLWWHSDGQTTSGGSMYARSMAGVAVSDSPTGPFRMTGVYRMPNRTNYQDCISAAVPGQARDMTVFQDDDGTAYIVYSSEENRSLYVAELDEAYTNVTHTTATDMVGAGQYSEDGRYPYLFADGTAEAPVRGEDFQIVKECGMLEAPALFEHGGRYYAVASGATGWDPNPQTYYTADSILGPWIRGVDPDDRDEDVPYSTIPEGGDGLLSVGDTRRSTFGSQSTNVLDLGGGRFVYMGDRWNAGAADSTYVWLPITIGENGRAEMRNPAVEDPKRWGDGWDESYWDSRGLGDGVWSVVDDGLPERVGPGEDFGAALPSTVPVEVDGVTADVGVTWDATSFATRGEHTITGTLAADDRFSAGRTFSRTVEVSQEGVVELCGADGTTVSASFHQTDWETMPAGNACDGTTSTSWSTWASGSTTDEVTFTVEPSAAHVVDQVAFTNIEGTIARFGVEYRDADGTWHATTAQDVPPGANGTRTAVAVDPVWASAVRLTFETPGSYLKIPELTVDAPPTAVEPAVAARCVGQGRVQLVTTVRNATGRAGDIEVRTALGDRTVRGVAPGASGSAVVSTRQGALDAGTATVAIGDAPEVAVGYAARTCG
;
A
#
# COMPACT_ATOMS: atom_id res chain seq x y z
N MET A 1 -30.80 24.74 -38.98
CA MET A 1 -32.22 24.47 -39.21
C MET A 1 -32.40 22.97 -39.28
N PRO A 2 -33.52 22.41 -38.83
CA PRO A 2 -33.60 21.97 -37.42
C PRO A 2 -33.75 20.44 -37.30
N HIS A 3 -33.59 19.97 -36.04
CA HIS A 3 -33.93 18.60 -35.59
C HIS A 3 -35.37 18.16 -35.90
N PRO A 4 -35.68 16.85 -35.87
CA PRO A 4 -36.60 16.48 -34.79
C PRO A 4 -36.17 15.28 -33.93
N ARG A 5 -36.66 15.36 -32.69
CA ARG A 5 -36.71 14.38 -31.60
C ARG A 5 -37.81 13.33 -31.90
N SER A 6 -37.59 12.13 -31.33
CA SER A 6 -38.62 11.24 -30.73
C SER A 6 -37.96 9.88 -30.46
N GLY A 7 -38.22 9.09 -29.48
CA GLY A 7 -39.19 9.10 -28.41
C GLY A 7 -39.03 7.81 -27.64
N ARG A 8 -39.11 7.93 -26.31
CA ARG A 8 -39.00 6.79 -25.37
C ARG A 8 -40.25 5.91 -25.49
N HIS A 9 -40.11 4.62 -25.59
CA HIS A 9 -41.17 3.67 -25.23
C HIS A 9 -40.86 2.92 -23.94
N ARG A 10 -41.65 3.24 -22.92
CA ARG A 10 -41.84 2.42 -21.69
C ARG A 10 -42.80 1.28 -22.06
N ILE A 11 -42.46 0.04 -21.75
CA ILE A 11 -43.41 -1.08 -21.75
C ILE A 11 -43.67 -1.46 -20.29
N ALA A 12 -44.95 -1.37 -19.96
CA ALA A 12 -45.49 -1.68 -18.65
C ALA A 12 -45.75 -3.19 -18.50
N ARG A 13 -45.35 -3.71 -17.35
CA ARG A 13 -45.76 -5.06 -16.91
C ARG A 13 -47.24 -5.11 -16.59
N ARG A 14 -47.95 -6.07 -17.16
CA ARG A 14 -49.27 -6.52 -16.73
C ARG A 14 -49.16 -7.84 -15.99
N VAL A 15 -49.55 -7.82 -14.71
CA VAL A 15 -49.85 -8.99 -13.91
C VAL A 15 -51.25 -9.53 -14.33
N VAL A 16 -51.34 -10.82 -14.58
CA VAL A 16 -52.60 -11.56 -14.64
C VAL A 16 -52.51 -12.75 -13.73
N ALA A 17 -53.29 -12.71 -12.68
CA ALA A 17 -53.57 -13.85 -11.83
C ALA A 17 -54.74 -14.69 -12.42
N GLY A 18 -54.57 -16.00 -12.38
CA GLY A 18 -55.68 -16.93 -12.72
C GLY A 18 -55.32 -18.35 -12.29
N GLY A 19 -55.92 -18.74 -11.13
CA GLY A 19 -55.77 -20.11 -10.65
C GLY A 19 -56.78 -21.04 -11.32
N THR A 20 -56.37 -22.31 -11.43
CA THR A 20 -57.26 -23.48 -11.26
C THR A 20 -56.42 -24.73 -11.04
N GLY A 21 -56.70 -25.48 -10.00
CA GLY A 21 -55.96 -26.67 -9.61
C GLY A 21 -56.33 -27.90 -10.45
N LEU A 22 -55.41 -28.82 -10.51
CA LEU A 22 -55.68 -30.26 -10.69
C LEU A 22 -54.59 -31.03 -9.97
N ALA A 23 -55.03 -31.92 -9.09
CA ALA A 23 -54.21 -32.94 -8.45
C ALA A 23 -53.86 -34.05 -9.43
N VAL A 24 -52.62 -34.58 -9.37
CA VAL A 24 -52.34 -36.03 -9.60
C VAL A 24 -50.92 -36.40 -9.26
N ALA A 25 -50.83 -37.48 -8.47
CA ALA A 25 -49.76 -38.48 -8.32
C ALA A 25 -48.38 -38.05 -7.75
N LEU A 26 -48.20 -38.45 -6.49
CA LEU A 26 -46.92 -38.76 -5.88
C LEU A 26 -46.23 -39.87 -6.64
N VAL A 27 -45.13 -39.56 -7.30
CA VAL A 27 -44.04 -40.49 -7.57
C VAL A 27 -42.90 -40.08 -6.63
N GLY A 28 -42.56 -40.95 -5.69
CA GLY A 28 -41.47 -40.67 -4.78
C GLY A 28 -40.14 -40.58 -5.50
N LEU A 29 -39.60 -39.39 -5.63
CA LEU A 29 -38.15 -39.21 -5.70
C LEU A 29 -37.66 -39.18 -4.26
N GLN A 30 -36.87 -40.18 -3.88
CA GLN A 30 -35.99 -40.06 -2.74
C GLN A 30 -35.00 -38.92 -3.06
N ALA A 31 -35.21 -37.80 -2.40
CA ALA A 31 -34.13 -36.82 -2.30
C ALA A 31 -32.96 -37.55 -1.61
N ALA A 32 -31.87 -37.72 -2.32
CA ALA A 32 -30.60 -37.91 -1.68
C ALA A 32 -30.41 -36.71 -0.75
N SER A 33 -30.44 -36.98 0.54
CA SER A 33 -29.95 -36.04 1.52
C SER A 33 -28.46 -35.86 1.21
N GLY A 34 -28.15 -34.81 0.52
CA GLY A 34 -26.79 -34.29 0.55
C GLY A 34 -26.45 -34.10 2.01
N ALA A 35 -25.48 -34.81 2.51
CA ALA A 35 -24.85 -34.50 3.76
C ALA A 35 -24.41 -33.03 3.65
N ALA A 36 -24.95 -32.18 4.49
CA ALA A 36 -24.32 -30.91 4.73
C ALA A 36 -22.88 -31.23 5.10
N ALA A 37 -21.94 -30.69 4.35
CA ALA A 37 -20.55 -30.74 4.73
C ALA A 37 -20.46 -30.19 6.16
N ASP A 38 -19.77 -30.94 7.00
CA ASP A 38 -19.51 -30.56 8.39
C ASP A 38 -18.61 -29.29 8.31
N ASP A 39 -19.17 -28.12 8.58
CA ASP A 39 -18.50 -26.83 8.60
C ASP A 39 -17.57 -26.67 9.81
N SER A 40 -17.06 -27.74 10.35
CA SER A 40 -15.97 -27.67 11.33
C SER A 40 -14.67 -27.32 10.60
N PRO A 41 -13.96 -26.25 10.96
CA PRO A 41 -12.60 -26.04 10.49
C PRO A 41 -11.74 -27.14 11.11
N GLY A 42 -11.62 -28.25 10.43
CA GLY A 42 -10.92 -29.42 10.91
C GLY A 42 -9.87 -29.85 9.92
N ASP A 43 -8.66 -29.99 10.40
CA ASP A 43 -7.53 -30.80 9.92
C ASP A 43 -7.14 -30.72 8.42
N ALA A 44 -7.75 -29.87 7.59
CA ALA A 44 -7.34 -29.68 6.19
C ALA A 44 -5.99 -28.93 6.13
N THR A 45 -5.07 -29.47 5.35
CA THR A 45 -3.71 -28.94 5.20
C THR A 45 -3.38 -28.71 3.73
N TYR A 46 -2.48 -27.75 3.46
CA TYR A 46 -1.82 -27.67 2.17
C TYR A 46 -0.93 -28.90 1.96
N PRO A 47 -0.84 -29.43 0.72
CA PRO A 47 -0.03 -30.60 0.45
C PRO A 47 1.45 -30.42 0.83
N ALA A 48 2.05 -31.45 1.39
CA ALA A 48 3.48 -31.45 1.70
C ALA A 48 4.32 -31.51 0.43
N VAL A 49 5.41 -30.76 0.42
CA VAL A 49 6.44 -30.82 -0.64
C VAL A 49 7.65 -31.57 -0.09
N LEU A 50 7.82 -32.79 -0.50
CA LEU A 50 8.78 -33.74 0.07
C LEU A 50 10.10 -33.72 -0.69
N ASP A 51 11.21 -33.78 0.05
CA ASP A 51 12.53 -34.10 -0.51
C ASP A 51 12.73 -35.62 -0.46
N PRO A 52 12.81 -36.32 -1.60
CA PRO A 52 13.03 -37.76 -1.62
C PRO A 52 14.37 -38.22 -1.03
N GLY A 53 15.28 -37.31 -0.72
CA GLY A 53 16.55 -37.62 -0.03
C GLY A 53 17.56 -38.42 -0.83
N THR A 54 17.31 -38.66 -2.10
CA THR A 54 18.09 -39.61 -2.93
C THR A 54 19.02 -38.96 -3.96
N GLY A 55 19.21 -37.67 -3.92
CA GLY A 55 20.32 -36.99 -4.59
C GLY A 55 20.25 -36.81 -6.11
N ALA A 56 19.30 -37.40 -6.81
CA ALA A 56 19.15 -37.28 -8.26
C ALA A 56 17.77 -36.78 -8.71
N ASP A 57 16.75 -37.02 -7.94
CA ASP A 57 15.38 -36.60 -8.27
C ASP A 57 15.01 -35.35 -7.51
N ASP A 58 14.22 -34.54 -8.15
CA ASP A 58 13.70 -33.27 -7.60
C ASP A 58 12.73 -33.49 -6.44
N TYR A 59 12.28 -32.40 -5.81
CA TYR A 59 11.22 -32.46 -4.82
C TYR A 59 9.95 -33.12 -5.37
N PHE A 60 9.15 -33.66 -4.50
CA PHE A 60 7.89 -34.33 -4.85
C PHE A 60 6.72 -33.65 -4.14
N SER A 61 5.62 -33.44 -4.84
CA SER A 61 4.32 -33.07 -4.28
C SER A 61 3.23 -34.02 -4.78
N PRO A 62 2.26 -34.40 -3.92
CA PRO A 62 1.18 -35.29 -4.32
C PRO A 62 0.22 -34.57 -5.29
N LEU A 63 -0.62 -35.34 -5.97
CA LEU A 63 -1.82 -34.82 -6.63
C LEU A 63 -2.73 -34.16 -5.58
N TRP A 64 -3.34 -33.05 -5.94
CA TRP A 64 -4.30 -32.35 -5.08
C TRP A 64 -5.71 -32.65 -5.57
N PRO A 65 -6.50 -33.47 -4.86
CA PRO A 65 -7.86 -33.79 -5.26
C PRO A 65 -8.82 -32.64 -4.93
N ASP A 66 -9.83 -32.46 -5.78
CA ASP A 66 -11.03 -31.70 -5.45
C ASP A 66 -11.97 -32.52 -4.55
N ASP A 67 -13.13 -31.98 -4.18
CA ASP A 67 -14.16 -32.69 -3.40
C ASP A 67 -14.78 -33.88 -4.14
N GLY A 68 -14.67 -33.94 -5.47
CA GLY A 68 -15.03 -35.08 -6.30
C GLY A 68 -14.01 -36.21 -6.28
N GLY A 69 -12.77 -35.89 -5.80
CA GLY A 69 -11.64 -36.83 -5.78
C GLY A 69 -10.80 -36.80 -7.05
N GLU A 70 -11.09 -35.91 -7.99
CA GLU A 70 -10.31 -35.70 -9.22
C GLU A 70 -9.18 -34.71 -8.97
N HIS A 71 -8.10 -34.80 -9.75
CA HIS A 71 -6.99 -33.87 -9.63
C HIS A 71 -7.36 -32.47 -10.13
N VAL A 72 -7.16 -31.46 -9.27
CA VAL A 72 -7.37 -30.05 -9.63
C VAL A 72 -6.56 -29.69 -10.88
N GLN A 73 -7.22 -29.10 -11.87
CA GLN A 73 -6.65 -28.63 -13.14
C GLN A 73 -6.68 -27.12 -13.22
N ALA A 74 -5.83 -26.46 -12.39
CA ALA A 74 -5.76 -24.99 -12.33
C ALA A 74 -4.29 -24.53 -12.38
N HIS A 75 -3.58 -25.00 -13.41
CA HIS A 75 -2.15 -24.75 -13.57
C HIS A 75 -1.86 -23.32 -14.03
N GLY A 76 -0.68 -22.81 -13.70
CA GLY A 76 -0.27 -21.46 -14.09
C GLY A 76 -1.17 -20.32 -13.57
N GLY A 77 -2.05 -20.64 -12.65
CA GLY A 77 -3.23 -19.86 -12.31
C GLY A 77 -3.08 -18.87 -11.18
N GLN A 78 -4.23 -18.50 -10.61
CA GLN A 78 -4.36 -17.53 -9.52
C GLN A 78 -5.53 -17.89 -8.62
N VAL A 79 -5.42 -17.62 -7.32
CA VAL A 79 -6.56 -17.60 -6.41
C VAL A 79 -7.01 -16.16 -6.20
N VAL A 80 -8.30 -15.92 -6.36
CA VAL A 80 -8.94 -14.62 -6.14
C VAL A 80 -9.90 -14.74 -4.97
N GLN A 81 -9.75 -13.86 -3.99
CA GLN A 81 -10.68 -13.73 -2.86
C GLN A 81 -11.89 -12.90 -3.26
N SER A 82 -13.06 -13.28 -2.78
CA SER A 82 -14.34 -12.58 -2.97
C SER A 82 -15.25 -12.80 -1.76
N GLU A 83 -16.48 -12.30 -1.84
CA GLU A 83 -17.51 -12.53 -0.84
C GLU A 83 -18.74 -13.18 -1.46
N GLU A 84 -19.31 -14.16 -0.78
CA GLU A 84 -20.57 -14.79 -1.13
C GLU A 84 -21.43 -14.98 0.13
N ASP A 85 -22.64 -14.42 0.15
CA ASP A 85 -23.57 -14.48 1.30
C ASP A 85 -22.92 -14.02 2.64
N GLY A 86 -21.98 -13.09 2.61
CA GLY A 86 -21.28 -12.56 3.77
C GLY A 86 -20.19 -13.47 4.32
N ARG A 87 -19.73 -14.41 3.52
CA ARG A 87 -18.56 -15.27 3.81
C ARG A 87 -17.48 -15.05 2.77
N THR A 88 -16.24 -15.05 3.19
CA THR A 88 -15.09 -15.09 2.30
C THR A 88 -15.13 -16.36 1.46
N VAL A 89 -14.96 -16.21 0.17
CA VAL A 89 -14.88 -17.27 -0.83
C VAL A 89 -13.65 -17.07 -1.69
N TYR A 90 -13.05 -18.15 -2.10
CA TYR A 90 -11.86 -18.15 -2.95
C TYR A 90 -12.16 -18.86 -4.26
N TYR A 91 -11.73 -18.28 -5.39
CA TYR A 91 -11.83 -18.90 -6.71
C TYR A 91 -10.43 -19.13 -7.25
N TRP A 92 -10.09 -20.39 -7.54
CA TRP A 92 -8.81 -20.77 -8.13
C TRP A 92 -9.00 -20.99 -9.63
N TYR A 93 -8.42 -20.12 -10.43
CA TYR A 93 -8.44 -20.23 -11.89
C TYR A 93 -7.09 -20.74 -12.38
N GLY A 94 -7.10 -21.53 -13.44
CA GLY A 94 -5.87 -22.00 -14.08
C GLY A 94 -6.08 -22.70 -15.41
N GLU A 95 -4.97 -23.08 -16.02
CA GLU A 95 -4.96 -23.89 -17.23
C GLU A 95 -5.49 -25.28 -16.96
N ASP A 96 -6.49 -25.71 -17.71
CA ASP A 96 -6.91 -27.10 -17.70
C ASP A 96 -5.97 -27.93 -18.60
N ARG A 97 -5.30 -28.91 -18.01
CA ARG A 97 -4.37 -29.80 -18.71
C ARG A 97 -4.86 -31.24 -18.73
N SER A 98 -6.13 -31.51 -18.44
CA SER A 98 -6.73 -32.83 -18.45
C SER A 98 -6.54 -33.59 -19.77
N ASN A 99 -6.45 -32.84 -20.88
CA ASN A 99 -6.18 -33.38 -22.23
C ASN A 99 -4.71 -33.09 -22.68
N GLY A 100 -3.80 -32.81 -21.74
CA GLY A 100 -2.43 -32.41 -22.03
C GLY A 100 -2.30 -30.94 -22.40
N TYR A 101 -1.05 -30.51 -22.63
CA TYR A 101 -0.72 -29.12 -22.84
C TYR A 101 -1.35 -28.49 -24.10
N TYR A 102 -1.31 -29.21 -25.21
CA TYR A 102 -1.84 -28.70 -26.49
C TYR A 102 -3.34 -28.91 -26.67
N GLY A 103 -3.94 -29.82 -25.94
CA GLY A 103 -5.38 -30.15 -26.02
C GLY A 103 -6.20 -29.54 -24.89
N SER A 104 -5.74 -28.45 -24.31
CA SER A 104 -6.37 -27.81 -23.16
C SER A 104 -7.85 -27.48 -23.41
N PRO A 105 -8.78 -27.91 -22.55
CA PRO A 105 -10.18 -27.48 -22.63
C PRO A 105 -10.40 -25.99 -22.41
N GLY A 106 -9.36 -25.26 -21.95
CA GLY A 106 -9.41 -23.85 -21.69
C GLY A 106 -8.99 -23.49 -20.27
N VAL A 107 -9.68 -22.52 -19.66
CA VAL A 107 -9.45 -22.08 -18.28
C VAL A 107 -10.48 -22.71 -17.36
N HIS A 108 -10.02 -23.40 -16.33
CA HIS A 108 -10.85 -24.07 -15.32
C HIS A 108 -10.93 -23.21 -14.06
N ALA A 109 -12.04 -23.28 -13.33
CA ALA A 109 -12.21 -22.64 -12.02
C ALA A 109 -12.62 -23.65 -10.95
N TYR A 110 -12.12 -23.41 -9.76
CA TYR A 110 -12.49 -24.11 -8.53
C TYR A 110 -12.87 -23.10 -7.46
N LYS A 111 -13.75 -23.52 -6.53
CA LYS A 111 -14.23 -22.69 -5.42
C LYS A 111 -13.87 -23.29 -4.09
N SER A 112 -13.50 -22.46 -3.12
CA SER A 112 -13.17 -22.87 -1.76
C SER A 112 -13.60 -21.82 -0.74
N TYR A 113 -13.82 -22.26 0.51
CA TYR A 113 -14.02 -21.36 1.67
C TYR A 113 -12.85 -21.43 2.67
N ASP A 114 -11.83 -22.26 2.39
CA ASP A 114 -10.68 -22.47 3.29
C ASP A 114 -9.33 -22.58 2.55
N THR A 115 -9.32 -22.39 1.23
CA THR A 115 -8.15 -22.50 0.35
C THR A 115 -7.50 -23.88 0.26
N LYS A 116 -8.07 -24.89 0.89
CA LYS A 116 -7.52 -26.24 0.98
C LYS A 116 -8.44 -27.29 0.37
N ASN A 117 -9.76 -27.14 0.55
CA ASN A 117 -10.79 -27.97 -0.04
C ASN A 117 -11.44 -27.24 -1.21
N TRP A 118 -11.43 -27.84 -2.39
CA TRP A 118 -11.83 -27.19 -3.63
C TRP A 118 -12.99 -27.92 -4.31
N THR A 119 -14.03 -27.17 -4.65
CA THR A 119 -15.17 -27.65 -5.43
C THR A 119 -14.95 -27.28 -6.90
N ASP A 120 -15.14 -28.24 -7.78
CA ASP A 120 -15.05 -28.05 -9.24
C ASP A 120 -16.22 -27.20 -9.77
N GLU A 121 -15.93 -26.04 -10.37
CA GLU A 121 -16.88 -25.12 -11.02
C GLU A 121 -16.85 -25.28 -12.56
N GLY A 122 -15.96 -26.12 -13.09
CA GLY A 122 -15.83 -26.43 -14.51
C GLY A 122 -14.99 -25.43 -15.32
N VAL A 123 -15.01 -25.63 -16.62
CA VAL A 123 -14.28 -24.78 -17.58
C VAL A 123 -15.04 -23.47 -17.80
N VAL A 124 -14.45 -22.36 -17.37
CA VAL A 124 -15.07 -21.03 -17.37
C VAL A 124 -14.79 -20.19 -18.64
N LEU A 125 -13.65 -20.46 -19.30
CA LEU A 125 -13.35 -19.99 -20.68
C LEU A 125 -13.04 -21.20 -21.52
N ARG A 126 -13.94 -21.53 -22.45
CA ARG A 126 -13.81 -22.74 -23.28
C ARG A 126 -12.92 -22.51 -24.50
N SER A 127 -12.02 -23.44 -24.73
CA SER A 127 -11.36 -23.67 -26.02
C SER A 127 -12.28 -24.44 -26.97
N VAL A 128 -11.81 -24.60 -28.18
CA VAL A 128 -12.49 -25.36 -29.27
C VAL A 128 -11.59 -26.52 -29.69
N SER A 129 -12.12 -27.72 -29.72
CA SER A 129 -11.40 -28.91 -30.20
C SER A 129 -11.82 -29.31 -31.61
N ASP A 130 -12.98 -28.86 -32.05
CA ASP A 130 -13.51 -29.04 -33.43
C ASP A 130 -14.15 -27.69 -33.84
N PRO A 131 -13.70 -27.06 -34.94
CA PRO A 131 -14.27 -25.81 -35.42
C PRO A 131 -15.79 -25.82 -35.61
N ALA A 132 -16.38 -26.99 -35.80
CA ALA A 132 -17.83 -27.14 -35.89
C ALA A 132 -18.56 -26.80 -34.58
N GLU A 133 -17.88 -26.82 -33.43
CA GLU A 133 -18.44 -26.43 -32.15
C GLU A 133 -18.80 -24.94 -32.13
N LEU A 134 -18.12 -24.09 -32.90
CA LEU A 134 -18.37 -22.67 -32.98
C LEU A 134 -19.77 -22.31 -33.55
N GLU A 135 -20.44 -23.25 -34.20
CA GLU A 135 -21.84 -23.11 -34.64
C GLU A 135 -22.86 -23.63 -33.61
N SER A 136 -22.39 -24.12 -32.45
CA SER A 136 -23.26 -24.60 -31.37
C SER A 136 -23.99 -23.47 -30.66
N ALA A 137 -25.12 -23.81 -30.03
CA ALA A 137 -25.89 -22.81 -29.25
C ALA A 137 -25.04 -22.11 -28.16
N TYR A 138 -24.08 -22.80 -27.55
CA TYR A 138 -23.18 -22.21 -26.54
C TYR A 138 -22.33 -21.06 -27.10
N PHE A 139 -21.69 -21.28 -28.24
CA PHE A 139 -20.85 -20.28 -28.87
C PHE A 139 -21.68 -19.19 -29.57
N ASP A 140 -22.87 -19.56 -30.11
CA ASP A 140 -23.77 -18.57 -30.70
C ASP A 140 -24.34 -17.61 -29.67
N ASP A 141 -24.83 -18.12 -28.53
CA ASP A 141 -25.32 -17.31 -27.41
C ASP A 141 -24.24 -16.35 -26.87
N LEU A 142 -22.99 -16.79 -26.85
CA LEU A 142 -21.88 -16.02 -26.26
C LEU A 142 -21.21 -15.04 -27.26
N TYR A 143 -21.16 -15.42 -28.56
CA TYR A 143 -20.36 -14.73 -29.57
C TYR A 143 -21.14 -14.31 -30.83
N ASP A 144 -22.43 -14.59 -30.93
CA ASP A 144 -23.24 -14.29 -32.11
C ASP A 144 -22.61 -14.90 -33.39
N THR A 145 -22.35 -16.22 -33.37
CA THR A 145 -21.68 -16.95 -34.46
C THR A 145 -22.60 -17.35 -35.62
N VAL A 146 -23.92 -17.29 -35.38
CA VAL A 146 -24.96 -17.64 -36.35
C VAL A 146 -25.87 -16.42 -36.56
N ASP A 147 -26.27 -16.14 -37.82
CA ASP A 147 -27.18 -15.05 -38.12
C ASP A 147 -28.66 -15.43 -37.92
N ASP A 148 -29.57 -14.44 -37.97
CA ASP A 148 -31.03 -14.63 -37.80
C ASP A 148 -31.65 -15.62 -38.82
N ALA A 149 -30.94 -15.91 -39.91
CA ALA A 149 -31.35 -16.90 -40.90
C ALA A 149 -30.77 -18.30 -40.65
N GLY A 150 -30.03 -18.48 -39.54
CA GLY A 150 -29.36 -19.72 -39.18
C GLY A 150 -28.13 -20.01 -40.04
N GLN A 151 -27.46 -18.99 -40.54
CA GLN A 151 -26.24 -19.16 -41.33
C GLN A 151 -25.00 -18.76 -40.52
N PRO A 152 -23.91 -19.55 -40.60
CA PRO A 152 -22.67 -19.23 -39.90
C PRO A 152 -22.09 -17.87 -40.33
N ARG A 153 -21.65 -17.07 -39.35
CA ARG A 153 -20.90 -15.82 -39.56
C ARG A 153 -19.42 -16.15 -39.75
N ALA A 154 -19.02 -16.40 -41.01
CA ALA A 154 -17.71 -16.96 -41.35
C ALA A 154 -16.52 -16.17 -40.75
N ASP A 155 -16.59 -14.81 -40.74
CA ASP A 155 -15.50 -13.97 -40.22
C ASP A 155 -15.38 -14.10 -38.68
N ARG A 156 -16.52 -14.15 -37.99
CA ARG A 156 -16.55 -14.35 -36.53
C ARG A 156 -16.02 -15.73 -36.14
N ILE A 157 -16.48 -16.76 -36.85
CA ILE A 157 -16.02 -18.14 -36.63
C ILE A 157 -14.52 -18.24 -36.90
N ALA A 158 -14.00 -17.64 -37.97
CA ALA A 158 -12.57 -17.68 -38.28
C ALA A 158 -11.70 -16.95 -37.23
N GLU A 159 -12.24 -15.89 -36.62
CA GLU A 159 -11.56 -15.19 -35.50
C GLU A 159 -11.51 -16.08 -34.25
N LEU A 160 -12.63 -16.65 -33.84
CA LEU A 160 -12.71 -17.55 -32.68
C LEU A 160 -11.88 -18.82 -32.88
N ASP A 161 -11.95 -19.43 -34.06
CA ASP A 161 -11.15 -20.58 -34.42
C ASP A 161 -9.65 -20.32 -34.27
N TYR A 162 -9.17 -19.17 -34.76
CA TYR A 162 -7.76 -18.80 -34.63
C TYR A 162 -7.29 -18.63 -33.15
N HIS A 163 -8.14 -18.14 -32.28
CA HIS A 163 -7.77 -17.83 -30.90
C HIS A 163 -8.18 -18.87 -29.86
N LEU A 164 -9.11 -19.78 -30.19
CA LEU A 164 -9.64 -20.76 -29.24
C LEU A 164 -9.43 -22.21 -29.67
N ASP A 165 -9.00 -22.48 -30.92
CA ASP A 165 -8.75 -23.84 -31.40
C ASP A 165 -7.51 -24.45 -30.74
N THR A 166 -7.72 -25.51 -29.95
CA THR A 166 -6.69 -26.30 -29.29
C THR A 166 -6.57 -27.73 -29.91
N SER A 167 -7.13 -27.97 -31.08
CA SER A 167 -7.03 -29.25 -31.75
C SER A 167 -5.61 -29.52 -32.24
N GLU A 168 -5.05 -30.68 -31.89
CA GLU A 168 -3.71 -31.11 -32.37
C GLU A 168 -3.66 -31.33 -33.90
N ALA A 169 -4.82 -31.50 -34.53
CA ALA A 169 -4.93 -31.78 -35.95
C ALA A 169 -4.71 -30.54 -36.85
N ALA A 170 -4.80 -29.36 -36.31
CA ALA A 170 -4.51 -28.14 -37.02
C ALA A 170 -3.07 -27.72 -36.77
N ASP A 171 -2.33 -27.35 -37.79
CA ASP A 171 -1.00 -26.70 -37.67
C ASP A 171 -1.07 -25.34 -36.91
N ARG A 172 -2.11 -25.13 -36.08
CA ARG A 172 -2.49 -23.83 -35.45
C ARG A 172 -3.01 -23.94 -34.01
N THR A 173 -2.66 -24.97 -33.30
CA THR A 173 -3.07 -25.13 -31.89
C THR A 173 -2.82 -23.88 -31.09
N THR A 174 -3.87 -23.37 -30.46
CA THR A 174 -3.75 -22.27 -29.49
C THR A 174 -3.31 -22.82 -28.15
N ILE A 175 -2.42 -22.09 -27.49
CA ILE A 175 -1.94 -22.38 -26.15
C ILE A 175 -2.56 -21.37 -25.20
N PHE A 176 -3.12 -21.87 -24.09
CA PHE A 176 -3.59 -21.07 -22.97
C PHE A 176 -2.58 -21.22 -21.83
N GLU A 177 -1.95 -20.11 -21.41
CA GLU A 177 -1.01 -20.10 -20.30
C GLU A 177 -1.34 -18.98 -19.34
N ARG A 178 -1.04 -19.20 -18.06
CA ARG A 178 -1.04 -18.19 -17.00
C ARG A 178 -2.33 -17.38 -16.87
N PRO A 179 -3.53 -17.99 -16.87
CA PRO A 179 -4.77 -17.24 -16.70
C PRO A 179 -4.81 -16.56 -15.34
N LYS A 180 -5.28 -15.30 -15.33
CA LYS A 180 -5.42 -14.45 -14.14
C LYS A 180 -6.74 -13.71 -14.21
N VAL A 181 -7.36 -13.47 -13.07
CA VAL A 181 -8.70 -12.86 -13.01
C VAL A 181 -8.70 -11.70 -12.02
N LEU A 182 -9.37 -10.60 -12.38
CA LEU A 182 -9.67 -9.48 -11.50
C LEU A 182 -11.19 -9.23 -11.48
N TYR A 183 -11.71 -8.76 -10.37
CA TYR A 183 -13.06 -8.22 -10.30
C TYR A 183 -13.02 -6.71 -10.44
N ASN A 184 -13.75 -6.16 -11.39
CA ASN A 184 -13.90 -4.73 -11.61
C ASN A 184 -15.23 -4.25 -11.02
N SER A 185 -15.17 -3.60 -9.87
CA SER A 185 -16.35 -3.08 -9.16
C SER A 185 -17.03 -1.91 -9.89
N THR A 186 -16.33 -1.23 -10.80
CA THR A 186 -16.89 -0.13 -11.60
C THR A 186 -17.80 -0.64 -12.71
N THR A 187 -17.40 -1.70 -13.38
CA THR A 187 -18.16 -2.33 -14.46
C THR A 187 -19.04 -3.49 -14.00
N ASP A 188 -18.87 -3.94 -12.74
CA ASP A 188 -19.51 -5.14 -12.17
C ASP A 188 -19.20 -6.38 -13.00
N GLN A 189 -17.92 -6.53 -13.40
CA GLN A 189 -17.46 -7.62 -14.26
C GLN A 189 -16.20 -8.27 -13.72
N TRP A 190 -16.09 -9.57 -13.95
CA TRP A 190 -14.88 -10.35 -13.81
C TRP A 190 -14.10 -10.28 -15.11
N VAL A 191 -12.81 -9.91 -15.05
CA VAL A 191 -11.93 -9.76 -16.21
C VAL A 191 -10.82 -10.78 -16.13
N LEU A 192 -10.72 -11.62 -17.13
CA LEU A 192 -9.72 -12.69 -17.24
C LEU A 192 -8.68 -12.30 -18.28
N TRP A 193 -7.40 -12.40 -17.90
CA TRP A 193 -6.24 -12.25 -18.76
C TRP A 193 -5.51 -13.59 -18.87
N TRP A 194 -4.94 -13.90 -20.05
CA TRP A 194 -4.07 -15.05 -20.21
C TRP A 194 -3.01 -14.83 -21.30
N HIS A 195 -1.87 -15.52 -21.20
CA HIS A 195 -0.91 -15.63 -22.29
C HIS A 195 -1.50 -16.54 -23.36
N SER A 196 -1.74 -15.99 -24.53
CA SER A 196 -2.26 -16.67 -25.71
C SER A 196 -1.13 -16.85 -26.71
N ASP A 197 -0.73 -18.06 -26.96
CA ASP A 197 0.30 -18.36 -27.94
C ASP A 197 -0.17 -19.38 -28.98
N GLY A 198 0.70 -19.81 -29.85
CA GLY A 198 0.44 -20.72 -30.95
C GLY A 198 1.20 -20.35 -32.20
N GLN A 199 1.08 -21.18 -33.25
CA GLN A 199 1.62 -20.88 -34.55
C GLN A 199 0.84 -19.74 -35.23
N THR A 200 1.54 -18.95 -36.03
CA THR A 200 0.91 -17.96 -36.91
C THR A 200 0.29 -18.67 -38.14
N THR A 201 -0.50 -17.96 -38.92
CA THR A 201 -1.12 -18.49 -40.17
C THR A 201 -0.09 -18.94 -41.21
N SER A 202 1.16 -18.45 -41.12
CA SER A 202 2.28 -18.92 -41.96
C SER A 202 3.09 -20.05 -41.34
N GLY A 203 2.69 -20.54 -40.18
CA GLY A 203 3.46 -21.52 -39.38
C GLY A 203 4.44 -20.86 -38.44
N GLY A 204 5.49 -21.55 -38.07
CA GLY A 204 6.52 -21.08 -37.14
C GLY A 204 6.54 -21.86 -35.82
N SER A 205 7.13 -21.24 -34.79
CA SER A 205 7.15 -21.79 -33.43
C SER A 205 5.74 -21.79 -32.83
N MET A 206 5.47 -22.69 -31.89
CA MET A 206 4.26 -22.69 -31.04
C MET A 206 4.19 -21.46 -30.12
N TYR A 207 5.26 -20.69 -30.00
CA TYR A 207 5.34 -19.43 -29.25
C TYR A 207 5.51 -18.22 -30.17
N ALA A 208 5.00 -18.28 -31.41
CA ALA A 208 5.17 -17.21 -32.37
C ALA A 208 4.16 -16.05 -32.20
N ARG A 209 3.00 -16.33 -31.61
CA ARG A 209 1.96 -15.30 -31.41
C ARG A 209 2.32 -14.38 -30.24
N SER A 210 2.66 -14.92 -29.09
CA SER A 210 3.01 -14.21 -27.85
C SER A 210 2.07 -13.04 -27.58
N MET A 211 0.79 -13.32 -27.39
CA MET A 211 -0.30 -12.35 -27.23
C MET A 211 -0.91 -12.44 -25.85
N ALA A 212 -1.54 -11.37 -25.40
CA ALA A 212 -2.43 -11.34 -24.24
C ALA A 212 -3.88 -11.52 -24.70
N GLY A 213 -4.56 -12.51 -24.14
CA GLY A 213 -5.99 -12.66 -24.30
C GLY A 213 -6.75 -11.98 -23.17
N VAL A 214 -7.93 -11.43 -23.48
CA VAL A 214 -8.83 -10.79 -22.53
C VAL A 214 -10.24 -11.31 -22.70
N ALA A 215 -10.86 -11.71 -21.58
CA ALA A 215 -12.26 -12.15 -21.56
C ALA A 215 -12.99 -11.54 -20.34
N VAL A 216 -14.29 -11.38 -20.45
CA VAL A 216 -15.14 -10.81 -19.41
C VAL A 216 -16.31 -11.72 -19.07
N SER A 217 -16.77 -11.67 -17.81
CA SER A 217 -17.96 -12.38 -17.35
C SER A 217 -18.69 -11.57 -16.27
N ASP A 218 -19.99 -11.73 -16.17
CA ASP A 218 -20.82 -11.20 -15.07
C ASP A 218 -20.82 -12.15 -13.83
N SER A 219 -20.08 -13.26 -13.90
CA SER A 219 -20.00 -14.28 -12.83
C SER A 219 -18.55 -14.73 -12.64
N PRO A 220 -18.10 -14.98 -11.40
CA PRO A 220 -16.78 -15.55 -11.14
C PRO A 220 -16.60 -16.95 -11.76
N THR A 221 -17.67 -17.69 -11.93
CA THR A 221 -17.66 -19.04 -12.52
C THR A 221 -18.02 -19.04 -14.02
N GLY A 222 -17.94 -17.89 -14.66
CA GLY A 222 -18.14 -17.75 -16.11
C GLY A 222 -19.63 -17.87 -16.55
N PRO A 223 -19.90 -18.11 -17.85
CA PRO A 223 -18.87 -18.26 -18.88
C PRO A 223 -18.16 -16.94 -19.19
N PHE A 224 -16.85 -17.01 -19.32
CA PHE A 224 -16.06 -15.86 -19.79
C PHE A 224 -16.16 -15.75 -21.31
N ARG A 225 -16.41 -14.55 -21.79
CA ARG A 225 -16.49 -14.21 -23.20
C ARG A 225 -15.21 -13.46 -23.61
N MET A 226 -14.41 -14.05 -24.47
CA MET A 226 -13.25 -13.41 -25.07
C MET A 226 -13.67 -12.09 -25.76
N THR A 227 -13.01 -11.00 -25.37
CA THR A 227 -13.20 -9.66 -25.96
C THR A 227 -12.14 -9.33 -26.99
N GLY A 228 -10.95 -9.90 -26.86
CA GLY A 228 -9.87 -9.73 -27.80
C GLY A 228 -8.60 -10.48 -27.41
N VAL A 229 -7.67 -10.58 -28.35
CA VAL A 229 -6.33 -11.12 -28.15
C VAL A 229 -5.34 -10.21 -28.85
N TYR A 230 -4.30 -9.73 -28.14
CA TYR A 230 -3.50 -8.60 -28.55
C TYR A 230 -2.01 -8.80 -28.32
N ARG A 231 -1.19 -8.09 -29.08
CA ARG A 231 0.21 -7.79 -28.72
C ARG A 231 0.26 -6.62 -27.76
N MET A 232 1.24 -6.60 -26.88
CA MET A 232 1.51 -5.48 -25.97
C MET A 232 2.18 -4.31 -26.72
N PRO A 233 2.14 -3.09 -26.20
CA PRO A 233 2.85 -1.95 -26.79
C PRO A 233 4.35 -2.20 -26.88
N ASN A 234 5.00 -1.63 -27.90
CA ASN A 234 6.44 -1.66 -28.05
C ASN A 234 7.10 -0.69 -27.05
N ARG A 235 7.75 -1.23 -26.03
CA ARG A 235 8.46 -0.47 -24.98
C ARG A 235 10.00 -0.52 -25.14
N THR A 236 10.51 -1.04 -26.26
CA THR A 236 11.98 -1.20 -26.45
C THR A 236 12.76 0.10 -26.47
N ASN A 237 12.10 1.23 -26.82
CA ASN A 237 12.73 2.55 -26.78
C ASN A 237 13.07 3.06 -25.37
N TYR A 238 12.56 2.41 -24.34
CA TYR A 238 12.78 2.77 -22.94
C TYR A 238 13.87 1.92 -22.27
N GLN A 239 14.58 1.11 -23.05
CA GLN A 239 15.56 0.13 -22.56
C GLN A 239 16.91 0.31 -23.27
N ASP A 240 17.97 0.03 -22.52
CA ASP A 240 19.35 0.14 -23.02
C ASP A 240 19.93 -1.18 -23.53
N CYS A 241 19.39 -2.31 -23.05
CA CYS A 241 20.01 -3.61 -23.27
C CYS A 241 19.45 -4.43 -24.45
N ILE A 242 18.39 -3.97 -25.10
CA ILE A 242 17.72 -4.77 -26.14
C ILE A 242 18.31 -4.55 -27.51
N SER A 243 18.90 -5.59 -28.06
CA SER A 243 19.27 -5.66 -29.47
C SER A 243 18.53 -6.82 -30.13
N ALA A 244 17.76 -6.55 -31.19
CA ALA A 244 17.13 -7.54 -32.08
C ALA A 244 16.09 -8.49 -31.44
N ALA A 245 15.46 -8.10 -30.35
CA ALA A 245 14.34 -8.83 -29.78
C ALA A 245 13.04 -8.53 -30.57
N VAL A 246 12.05 -9.42 -30.43
CA VAL A 246 10.69 -9.22 -30.98
C VAL A 246 9.94 -8.33 -30.01
N PRO A 247 9.64 -7.06 -30.35
CA PRO A 247 9.03 -6.14 -29.41
C PRO A 247 7.52 -6.42 -29.22
N GLY A 248 6.98 -6.00 -28.09
CA GLY A 248 5.55 -6.03 -27.81
C GLY A 248 4.97 -7.44 -27.64
N GLN A 249 5.79 -8.40 -27.25
CA GLN A 249 5.28 -9.72 -26.86
C GLN A 249 4.54 -9.63 -25.50
N ALA A 250 3.48 -10.41 -25.35
CA ALA A 250 2.96 -10.78 -24.04
C ALA A 250 3.25 -12.26 -23.84
N ARG A 251 4.05 -12.55 -22.84
CA ARG A 251 4.33 -13.93 -22.44
C ARG A 251 3.79 -14.13 -21.04
N ASP A 252 4.44 -14.91 -20.21
CA ASP A 252 4.01 -15.17 -18.83
C ASP A 252 3.62 -13.88 -18.13
N MET A 253 2.46 -13.90 -17.47
CA MET A 253 1.89 -12.70 -16.88
C MET A 253 1.19 -12.98 -15.54
N THR A 254 1.03 -11.93 -14.77
CA THR A 254 0.11 -11.85 -13.64
C THR A 254 -0.60 -10.51 -13.64
N VAL A 255 -1.73 -10.42 -12.93
CA VAL A 255 -2.45 -9.17 -12.71
C VAL A 255 -2.52 -8.86 -11.22
N PHE A 256 -2.65 -7.60 -10.89
CA PHE A 256 -2.73 -7.12 -9.51
C PHE A 256 -3.72 -5.96 -9.43
N GLN A 257 -4.52 -5.91 -8.39
CA GLN A 257 -5.39 -4.79 -8.08
C GLN A 257 -4.93 -4.19 -6.76
N ASP A 258 -4.65 -2.90 -6.78
CA ASP A 258 -4.25 -2.14 -5.60
C ASP A 258 -5.47 -1.75 -4.75
N ASP A 259 -5.24 -1.32 -3.51
CA ASP A 259 -6.28 -0.97 -2.53
C ASP A 259 -7.20 0.16 -3.02
N ASP A 260 -6.70 1.05 -3.87
CA ASP A 260 -7.50 2.14 -4.46
C ASP A 260 -8.36 1.71 -5.66
N GLY A 261 -8.26 0.44 -6.06
CA GLY A 261 -8.96 -0.14 -7.19
C GLY A 261 -8.23 0.01 -8.53
N THR A 262 -7.05 0.64 -8.57
CA THR A 262 -6.21 0.66 -9.77
C THR A 262 -5.67 -0.73 -10.05
N ALA A 263 -5.73 -1.17 -11.29
CA ALA A 263 -5.26 -2.49 -11.68
C ALA A 263 -4.03 -2.43 -12.57
N TYR A 264 -3.20 -3.46 -12.46
CA TYR A 264 -1.92 -3.57 -13.15
C TYR A 264 -1.73 -4.96 -13.74
N ILE A 265 -0.95 -5.03 -14.83
CA ILE A 265 -0.46 -6.27 -15.41
C ILE A 265 1.07 -6.32 -15.33
N VAL A 266 1.62 -7.43 -14.87
CA VAL A 266 3.05 -7.73 -14.93
C VAL A 266 3.26 -8.80 -15.98
N TYR A 267 4.13 -8.56 -16.96
CA TYR A 267 4.31 -9.50 -18.07
C TYR A 267 5.74 -9.50 -18.60
N SER A 268 6.16 -10.67 -19.09
CA SER A 268 7.42 -10.83 -19.80
C SER A 268 7.25 -10.50 -21.28
N SER A 269 8.27 -9.88 -21.85
CA SER A 269 8.30 -9.47 -23.27
C SER A 269 9.70 -9.62 -23.85
N GLU A 270 9.85 -9.35 -25.17
CA GLU A 270 11.11 -9.38 -25.90
C GLU A 270 11.89 -10.71 -25.72
N GLU A 271 11.22 -11.84 -25.90
CA GLU A 271 11.76 -13.17 -25.65
C GLU A 271 12.21 -13.35 -24.18
N ASN A 272 11.36 -12.95 -23.23
CA ASN A 272 11.59 -12.96 -21.77
C ASN A 272 12.76 -12.08 -21.29
N ARG A 273 13.25 -11.16 -22.13
CA ARG A 273 14.35 -10.27 -21.75
C ARG A 273 13.95 -9.20 -20.78
N SER A 274 12.68 -8.75 -20.88
CA SER A 274 12.16 -7.65 -20.08
C SER A 274 10.93 -8.08 -19.30
N LEU A 275 10.91 -7.72 -18.02
CA LEU A 275 9.74 -7.84 -17.16
C LEU A 275 9.15 -6.44 -16.95
N TYR A 276 7.92 -6.23 -17.38
CA TYR A 276 7.20 -4.96 -17.26
C TYR A 276 6.12 -5.04 -16.20
N VAL A 277 5.76 -3.90 -15.64
CA VAL A 277 4.48 -3.63 -15.00
C VAL A 277 3.83 -2.46 -15.74
N ALA A 278 2.53 -2.56 -16.02
CA ALA A 278 1.75 -1.52 -16.68
C ALA A 278 0.37 -1.38 -16.05
N GLU A 279 -0.10 -0.15 -15.93
CA GLU A 279 -1.45 0.17 -15.46
C GLU A 279 -2.49 -0.26 -16.49
N LEU A 280 -3.60 -0.82 -16.02
CA LEU A 280 -4.76 -1.17 -16.84
C LEU A 280 -5.75 0.00 -16.90
N ASP A 281 -6.54 0.02 -17.97
CA ASP A 281 -7.64 0.98 -18.15
C ASP A 281 -8.76 0.78 -17.11
N GLU A 282 -9.71 1.71 -17.07
CA GLU A 282 -10.85 1.65 -16.12
C GLU A 282 -11.69 0.37 -16.26
N ALA A 283 -11.66 -0.30 -17.41
CA ALA A 283 -12.37 -1.55 -17.65
C ALA A 283 -11.52 -2.79 -17.34
N TYR A 284 -10.24 -2.63 -17.05
CA TYR A 284 -9.23 -3.67 -16.88
C TYR A 284 -8.99 -4.53 -18.13
N THR A 285 -9.36 -4.03 -19.29
CA THR A 285 -9.33 -4.77 -20.57
C THR A 285 -8.20 -4.37 -21.49
N ASN A 286 -7.45 -3.33 -21.15
CA ASN A 286 -6.31 -2.82 -21.91
C ASN A 286 -5.29 -2.14 -20.98
N VAL A 287 -4.06 -1.90 -21.44
CA VAL A 287 -3.12 -1.03 -20.75
C VAL A 287 -3.40 0.43 -21.08
N THR A 288 -3.17 1.34 -20.12
CA THR A 288 -3.41 2.78 -20.28
C THR A 288 -2.42 3.42 -21.26
N HIS A 289 -2.79 4.58 -21.81
CA HIS A 289 -1.94 5.47 -22.60
C HIS A 289 -1.19 4.78 -23.76
N THR A 290 -1.91 3.98 -24.55
CA THR A 290 -1.38 3.37 -25.76
C THR A 290 -1.63 4.25 -26.97
N THR A 291 -0.57 4.72 -27.62
CA THR A 291 -0.67 5.48 -28.85
C THR A 291 -0.46 4.58 -30.07
N ALA A 292 -0.94 5.03 -31.24
CA ALA A 292 -0.71 4.30 -32.49
C ALA A 292 0.79 4.14 -32.85
N THR A 293 1.67 4.95 -32.27
CA THR A 293 3.12 4.87 -32.49
C THR A 293 3.81 3.85 -31.57
N ASP A 294 3.19 3.51 -30.44
CA ASP A 294 3.69 2.49 -29.51
C ASP A 294 3.30 1.09 -30.00
N MET A 295 2.28 1.03 -30.85
CA MET A 295 1.90 -0.22 -31.47
C MET A 295 2.99 -0.64 -32.46
N VAL A 296 3.42 -1.86 -32.37
CA VAL A 296 4.29 -2.43 -33.40
C VAL A 296 3.49 -2.44 -34.69
N GLY A 297 4.05 -1.93 -35.77
CA GLY A 297 3.34 -1.66 -37.03
C GLY A 297 2.46 -2.83 -37.45
N ALA A 298 1.21 -2.53 -37.73
CA ALA A 298 0.26 -3.47 -38.29
C ALA A 298 0.89 -4.17 -39.52
N GLY A 299 1.08 -5.46 -39.42
CA GLY A 299 1.76 -6.27 -40.44
C GLY A 299 3.06 -6.94 -39.96
N GLN A 300 3.63 -6.57 -38.82
CA GLN A 300 4.75 -7.33 -38.25
C GLN A 300 4.34 -8.60 -37.49
N TYR A 301 3.09 -8.68 -37.03
CA TYR A 301 2.61 -9.77 -36.21
C TYR A 301 1.31 -10.42 -36.70
N SER A 302 0.47 -9.71 -37.44
CA SER A 302 -0.58 -10.38 -38.22
C SER A 302 -0.14 -10.41 -39.69
N GLU A 303 0.35 -11.51 -40.14
CA GLU A 303 0.80 -11.73 -41.49
C GLU A 303 -0.31 -11.51 -42.52
N ASP A 304 -1.56 -11.52 -42.05
CA ASP A 304 -2.75 -11.35 -42.86
C ASP A 304 -3.64 -10.17 -42.45
N GLY A 305 -3.21 -9.34 -41.47
CA GLY A 305 -3.95 -8.14 -41.06
C GLY A 305 -5.29 -8.40 -40.37
N ARG A 306 -5.52 -9.63 -39.89
CA ARG A 306 -6.80 -10.06 -39.31
C ARG A 306 -6.96 -9.72 -37.85
N TYR A 307 -5.86 -9.65 -37.12
CA TYR A 307 -5.88 -9.63 -35.65
C TYR A 307 -5.23 -8.35 -35.13
N PRO A 308 -6.02 -7.49 -34.52
CA PRO A 308 -5.52 -6.24 -33.99
C PRO A 308 -4.63 -6.48 -32.78
N TYR A 309 -3.59 -5.66 -32.68
CA TYR A 309 -2.87 -5.41 -31.45
C TYR A 309 -3.77 -4.74 -30.43
N LEU A 310 -3.29 -4.57 -29.17
CA LEU A 310 -3.92 -3.65 -28.26
C LEU A 310 -4.19 -2.34 -29.01
N PHE A 311 -5.43 -1.91 -29.00
CA PHE A 311 -5.79 -0.67 -29.68
C PHE A 311 -5.18 0.48 -28.90
N ALA A 312 -4.65 1.47 -29.62
CA ALA A 312 -4.44 2.77 -29.05
C ALA A 312 -5.76 3.24 -28.41
N ASP A 313 -5.69 3.67 -27.16
CA ASP A 313 -6.84 4.16 -26.41
C ASP A 313 -7.42 5.48 -26.95
N GLY A 314 -6.84 5.97 -28.04
CA GLY A 314 -7.22 7.21 -28.70
C GLY A 314 -6.60 8.45 -28.05
N THR A 315 -5.72 8.32 -27.06
CA THR A 315 -4.97 9.44 -26.53
C THR A 315 -3.92 9.92 -27.52
N ALA A 316 -3.60 11.21 -27.47
CA ALA A 316 -2.48 11.78 -28.20
C ALA A 316 -1.18 11.80 -27.38
N GLU A 317 -1.28 11.36 -26.11
CA GLU A 317 -0.20 11.39 -25.15
C GLU A 317 0.56 10.06 -25.19
N ALA A 318 1.88 10.13 -25.26
CA ALA A 318 2.72 8.96 -25.16
C ALA A 318 2.76 8.49 -23.69
N PRO A 319 2.84 7.17 -23.44
CA PRO A 319 2.95 6.66 -22.08
C PRO A 319 4.23 7.14 -21.41
N VAL A 320 4.13 7.44 -20.13
CA VAL A 320 5.22 7.94 -19.30
C VAL A 320 5.73 6.82 -18.40
N ARG A 321 7.03 6.51 -18.52
CA ARG A 321 7.66 5.55 -17.62
C ARG A 321 7.67 6.09 -16.18
N GLY A 322 7.17 5.30 -15.24
CA GLY A 322 7.00 5.67 -13.83
C GLY A 322 5.62 6.24 -13.50
N GLU A 323 4.76 6.46 -14.52
CA GLU A 323 3.37 6.93 -14.35
C GLU A 323 2.37 5.91 -14.94
N ASP A 324 2.61 5.40 -16.16
CA ASP A 324 1.71 4.46 -16.84
C ASP A 324 2.28 3.04 -16.86
N PHE A 325 3.59 2.93 -16.84
CA PHE A 325 4.30 1.64 -16.82
C PHE A 325 5.70 1.79 -16.22
N GLN A 326 6.27 0.65 -15.84
CA GLN A 326 7.66 0.56 -15.41
C GLN A 326 8.30 -0.73 -15.91
N ILE A 327 9.60 -0.76 -15.91
CA ILE A 327 10.42 -1.94 -16.15
C ILE A 327 10.88 -2.47 -14.78
N VAL A 328 10.41 -3.64 -14.42
CA VAL A 328 10.83 -4.32 -13.19
C VAL A 328 12.27 -4.79 -13.34
N LYS A 329 12.58 -5.40 -14.51
CA LYS A 329 13.94 -5.87 -14.83
C LYS A 329 14.19 -5.83 -16.33
N GLU A 330 15.28 -5.20 -16.73
CA GLU A 330 15.83 -5.27 -18.08
C GLU A 330 16.80 -6.45 -18.23
N CYS A 331 16.84 -7.07 -19.38
CA CYS A 331 17.74 -8.18 -19.71
C CYS A 331 17.77 -9.31 -18.66
N GLY A 332 16.67 -9.49 -17.93
CA GLY A 332 16.59 -10.45 -16.83
C GLY A 332 16.49 -11.89 -17.28
N MET A 333 16.01 -12.16 -18.48
CA MET A 333 15.59 -13.50 -18.91
C MET A 333 14.68 -14.14 -17.86
N LEU A 334 13.56 -13.44 -17.57
CA LEU A 334 12.62 -13.79 -16.51
C LEU A 334 11.25 -14.15 -17.09
N GLU A 335 10.60 -15.11 -16.43
CA GLU A 335 9.24 -15.56 -16.72
C GLU A 335 8.48 -15.84 -15.43
N ALA A 336 7.23 -16.28 -15.53
CA ALA A 336 6.41 -16.71 -14.41
C ALA A 336 6.26 -15.67 -13.29
N PRO A 337 5.86 -14.41 -13.60
CA PRO A 337 5.74 -13.39 -12.58
C PRO A 337 4.59 -13.64 -11.61
N ALA A 338 4.81 -13.27 -10.35
CA ALA A 338 3.78 -13.08 -9.33
C ALA A 338 4.02 -11.75 -8.62
N LEU A 339 2.95 -11.12 -8.11
CA LEU A 339 3.04 -9.82 -7.44
C LEU A 339 2.20 -9.86 -6.17
N PHE A 340 2.71 -9.25 -5.10
CA PHE A 340 1.97 -8.99 -3.86
C PHE A 340 2.49 -7.73 -3.18
N GLU A 341 1.71 -7.20 -2.24
CA GLU A 341 2.05 -6.02 -1.45
C GLU A 341 2.10 -6.39 0.04
N HIS A 342 2.98 -5.77 0.78
CA HIS A 342 3.01 -5.83 2.25
C HIS A 342 3.59 -4.56 2.85
N GLY A 343 2.78 -3.88 3.68
CA GLY A 343 3.20 -2.72 4.46
C GLY A 343 3.69 -1.54 3.61
N GLY A 344 3.04 -1.26 2.49
CA GLY A 344 3.39 -0.20 1.54
C GLY A 344 4.55 -0.56 0.62
N ARG A 345 4.96 -1.83 0.56
CA ARG A 345 6.02 -2.31 -0.32
C ARG A 345 5.52 -3.42 -1.23
N TYR A 346 5.79 -3.27 -2.52
CA TYR A 346 5.45 -4.24 -3.54
C TYR A 346 6.59 -5.23 -3.75
N TYR A 347 6.23 -6.49 -4.02
CA TYR A 347 7.15 -7.60 -4.25
C TYR A 347 6.79 -8.28 -5.57
N ALA A 348 7.67 -8.20 -6.56
CA ALA A 348 7.55 -8.90 -7.83
C ALA A 348 8.45 -10.13 -7.80
N VAL A 349 7.85 -11.31 -7.80
CA VAL A 349 8.55 -12.61 -7.84
C VAL A 349 8.68 -13.07 -9.29
N ALA A 350 9.80 -13.65 -9.68
CA ALA A 350 10.02 -14.14 -11.03
C ALA A 350 10.98 -15.32 -11.07
N SER A 351 10.82 -16.18 -12.08
CA SER A 351 11.68 -17.32 -12.40
C SER A 351 12.65 -17.01 -13.54
N GLY A 352 13.72 -17.73 -13.64
CA GLY A 352 14.54 -17.73 -14.84
C GLY A 352 13.80 -18.36 -16.04
N ALA A 353 14.04 -17.83 -17.25
CA ALA A 353 13.37 -18.29 -18.47
C ALA A 353 14.05 -19.55 -19.03
N THR A 354 13.68 -20.70 -18.49
CA THR A 354 14.15 -22.03 -18.92
C THR A 354 13.03 -22.98 -19.31
N GLY A 355 11.84 -22.45 -19.55
CA GLY A 355 10.65 -23.24 -19.87
C GLY A 355 10.16 -24.04 -18.65
N TRP A 356 10.10 -25.36 -18.78
CA TRP A 356 9.57 -26.25 -17.73
C TRP A 356 10.52 -26.56 -16.59
N ASP A 357 11.82 -26.21 -16.72
CA ASP A 357 12.82 -26.51 -15.71
C ASP A 357 12.70 -25.52 -14.53
N PRO A 358 12.59 -26.00 -13.28
CA PRO A 358 12.50 -25.12 -12.12
C PRO A 358 13.82 -24.39 -11.84
N ASN A 359 13.71 -23.14 -11.40
CA ASN A 359 14.83 -22.24 -11.11
C ASN A 359 14.74 -21.67 -9.70
N PRO A 360 15.83 -21.11 -9.15
CA PRO A 360 15.71 -20.25 -7.97
C PRO A 360 14.80 -19.07 -8.26
N GLN A 361 13.74 -18.87 -7.46
CA GLN A 361 12.89 -17.69 -7.57
C GLN A 361 13.58 -16.46 -7.02
N THR A 362 13.64 -15.43 -7.82
CA THR A 362 14.08 -14.10 -7.38
C THR A 362 12.89 -13.19 -7.12
N TYR A 363 13.07 -12.18 -6.27
CA TYR A 363 12.09 -11.12 -6.10
C TYR A 363 12.74 -9.75 -6.18
N TYR A 364 11.93 -8.80 -6.60
CA TYR A 364 12.25 -7.38 -6.69
C TYR A 364 11.26 -6.63 -5.80
N THR A 365 11.69 -5.51 -5.21
CA THR A 365 10.82 -4.68 -4.39
C THR A 365 10.78 -3.24 -4.87
N ALA A 366 9.67 -2.57 -4.57
CA ALA A 366 9.50 -1.15 -4.80
C ALA A 366 8.54 -0.57 -3.76
N ASP A 367 8.70 0.70 -3.42
CA ASP A 367 7.76 1.45 -2.56
C ASP A 367 6.58 2.04 -3.35
N SER A 368 6.57 1.87 -4.67
CA SER A 368 5.46 2.16 -5.58
C SER A 368 5.43 1.07 -6.65
N ILE A 369 4.25 0.62 -7.05
CA ILE A 369 4.10 -0.43 -8.07
C ILE A 369 4.72 -0.02 -9.42
N LEU A 370 4.74 1.29 -9.73
CA LEU A 370 5.43 1.85 -10.89
C LEU A 370 6.90 2.22 -10.60
N GLY A 371 7.48 1.62 -9.56
CA GLY A 371 8.91 1.64 -9.28
C GLY A 371 9.44 2.94 -8.65
N PRO A 372 10.75 3.09 -8.59
CA PRO A 372 11.79 2.18 -9.13
C PRO A 372 11.87 0.83 -8.40
N TRP A 373 12.15 -0.23 -9.15
CA TRP A 373 12.32 -1.59 -8.63
C TRP A 373 13.79 -1.90 -8.34
N ILE A 374 14.05 -2.57 -7.23
CA ILE A 374 15.37 -3.09 -6.85
C ILE A 374 15.27 -4.60 -6.60
N ARG A 375 16.38 -5.34 -6.75
CA ARG A 375 16.39 -6.76 -6.40
C ARG A 375 16.50 -6.92 -4.88
N GLY A 376 15.68 -7.78 -4.29
CA GLY A 376 15.63 -7.94 -2.84
C GLY A 376 15.12 -6.68 -2.14
N VAL A 377 15.74 -6.31 -1.04
CA VAL A 377 15.36 -5.14 -0.23
C VAL A 377 16.53 -4.16 -0.01
N ASP A 378 17.73 -4.49 -0.44
CA ASP A 378 18.91 -3.64 -0.29
C ASP A 378 19.07 -2.72 -1.51
N PRO A 379 18.95 -1.40 -1.35
CA PRO A 379 19.18 -0.45 -2.45
C PRO A 379 20.61 -0.47 -2.98
N ASP A 380 21.58 -0.97 -2.21
CA ASP A 380 22.95 -1.12 -2.66
C ASP A 380 23.19 -2.41 -3.48
N ASP A 381 22.27 -3.37 -3.41
CA ASP A 381 22.27 -4.59 -4.25
C ASP A 381 21.67 -4.32 -5.65
N ARG A 382 22.02 -3.18 -6.22
CA ARG A 382 21.64 -2.77 -7.58
C ARG A 382 22.48 -3.43 -8.66
N ASP A 383 23.33 -4.40 -8.31
CA ASP A 383 24.14 -5.10 -9.31
C ASP A 383 23.26 -6.02 -10.14
N GLU A 384 22.64 -5.38 -11.12
CA GLU A 384 21.62 -5.93 -12.00
C GLU A 384 22.14 -7.03 -12.91
N ASP A 385 23.47 -7.13 -13.04
CA ASP A 385 24.12 -8.06 -13.96
C ASP A 385 24.48 -9.40 -13.32
N VAL A 386 24.26 -9.57 -12.01
CA VAL A 386 24.51 -10.85 -11.33
C VAL A 386 23.40 -11.83 -11.69
N PRO A 387 23.72 -12.94 -12.38
CA PRO A 387 22.74 -13.96 -12.68
C PRO A 387 22.11 -14.53 -11.40
N TYR A 388 20.77 -14.68 -11.37
CA TYR A 388 20.06 -15.27 -10.23
C TYR A 388 20.67 -16.62 -9.77
N SER A 389 21.24 -17.40 -10.70
CA SER A 389 21.91 -18.67 -10.41
C SER A 389 23.20 -18.54 -9.59
N THR A 390 23.77 -17.34 -9.49
CA THR A 390 25.01 -17.07 -8.74
C THR A 390 24.78 -16.41 -7.38
N ILE A 391 23.55 -15.96 -7.09
CA ILE A 391 23.17 -15.41 -5.78
C ILE A 391 23.31 -16.54 -4.75
N PRO A 392 23.96 -16.33 -3.58
CA PRO A 392 24.05 -17.36 -2.54
C PRO A 392 22.68 -17.84 -2.10
N GLU A 393 22.55 -19.10 -1.69
CA GLU A 393 21.34 -19.61 -1.07
C GLU A 393 20.93 -18.72 0.10
N GLY A 394 19.66 -18.30 0.12
CA GLY A 394 19.16 -17.33 1.11
C GLY A 394 19.81 -15.94 0.99
N GLY A 395 20.51 -15.65 -0.12
CA GLY A 395 21.03 -14.32 -0.45
C GLY A 395 19.89 -13.33 -0.73
N ASP A 396 20.22 -12.03 -0.71
CA ASP A 396 19.24 -11.02 -1.01
C ASP A 396 18.67 -11.16 -2.42
N GLY A 397 17.37 -11.01 -2.57
CA GLY A 397 16.66 -11.26 -3.82
C GLY A 397 16.33 -12.72 -4.13
N LEU A 398 16.74 -13.70 -3.32
CA LEU A 398 16.24 -15.08 -3.42
C LEU A 398 15.10 -15.32 -2.44
N LEU A 399 13.97 -15.82 -2.96
CA LEU A 399 12.79 -16.11 -2.16
C LEU A 399 12.94 -17.41 -1.35
N SER A 400 13.40 -18.52 -1.98
CA SER A 400 13.47 -19.84 -1.34
C SER A 400 14.68 -19.98 -0.43
N VAL A 401 14.43 -20.22 0.86
CA VAL A 401 15.45 -20.43 1.89
C VAL A 401 15.49 -21.89 2.30
N GLY A 402 16.68 -22.49 2.31
CA GLY A 402 16.86 -23.92 2.60
C GLY A 402 16.63 -24.83 1.39
N ASP A 403 16.40 -24.28 0.21
CA ASP A 403 16.34 -25.04 -1.05
C ASP A 403 17.76 -25.29 -1.59
N THR A 404 18.41 -26.34 -1.12
CA THR A 404 19.77 -26.68 -1.51
C THR A 404 19.91 -27.08 -2.98
N ARG A 405 18.81 -27.38 -3.66
CA ARG A 405 18.80 -27.74 -5.09
C ARG A 405 18.65 -26.53 -5.99
N ARG A 406 18.29 -25.37 -5.43
CA ARG A 406 18.09 -24.11 -6.16
C ARG A 406 17.04 -24.22 -7.27
N SER A 407 15.96 -24.89 -6.96
CA SER A 407 14.83 -25.19 -7.86
C SER A 407 13.49 -24.65 -7.35
N THR A 408 13.53 -23.78 -6.34
CA THR A 408 12.32 -23.31 -5.68
C THR A 408 11.41 -24.46 -5.20
N PHE A 409 12.08 -25.43 -4.53
CA PHE A 409 11.46 -26.67 -4.11
C PHE A 409 10.80 -27.44 -5.27
N GLY A 410 11.40 -27.39 -6.47
CA GLY A 410 10.95 -28.08 -7.67
C GLY A 410 9.77 -27.41 -8.38
N SER A 411 9.64 -26.08 -8.30
CA SER A 411 8.49 -25.37 -8.85
C SER A 411 8.86 -24.08 -9.58
N GLN A 412 7.88 -23.58 -10.34
CA GLN A 412 7.89 -22.27 -10.97
C GLN A 412 6.69 -21.47 -10.43
N SER A 413 6.89 -20.18 -10.09
CA SER A 413 5.86 -19.33 -9.52
C SER A 413 4.67 -19.12 -10.45
N THR A 414 3.51 -18.85 -9.87
CA THR A 414 2.34 -18.43 -10.63
C THR A 414 1.57 -17.30 -9.94
N ASN A 415 1.46 -17.35 -8.62
CA ASN A 415 0.78 -16.35 -7.81
C ASN A 415 1.33 -16.33 -6.38
N VAL A 416 1.02 -15.29 -5.64
CA VAL A 416 1.14 -15.25 -4.18
C VAL A 416 -0.24 -14.91 -3.64
N LEU A 417 -0.81 -15.82 -2.85
CA LEU A 417 -2.09 -15.61 -2.19
C LEU A 417 -1.87 -14.88 -0.87
N ASP A 418 -2.49 -13.73 -0.71
CA ASP A 418 -2.54 -13.00 0.55
C ASP A 418 -3.73 -13.52 1.38
N LEU A 419 -3.44 -14.05 2.57
CA LEU A 419 -4.43 -14.47 3.57
C LEU A 419 -4.65 -13.38 4.63
N GLY A 420 -4.03 -12.21 4.45
CA GLY A 420 -4.05 -11.11 5.42
C GLY A 420 -3.10 -11.32 6.60
N GLY A 421 -2.88 -10.23 7.36
CA GLY A 421 -2.04 -10.27 8.56
C GLY A 421 -0.57 -10.62 8.30
N GLY A 422 -0.05 -10.38 7.10
CA GLY A 422 1.33 -10.74 6.71
C GLY A 422 1.53 -12.23 6.43
N ARG A 423 0.45 -12.97 6.20
CA ARG A 423 0.46 -14.40 5.85
C ARG A 423 0.28 -14.55 4.35
N PHE A 424 1.32 -14.98 3.69
CA PHE A 424 1.34 -15.15 2.25
C PHE A 424 1.62 -16.59 1.88
N VAL A 425 0.87 -17.12 0.92
CA VAL A 425 1.09 -18.44 0.35
C VAL A 425 1.70 -18.28 -1.03
N TYR A 426 2.94 -18.73 -1.18
CA TYR A 426 3.52 -18.92 -2.50
C TYR A 426 2.74 -20.02 -3.23
N MET A 427 2.30 -19.73 -4.43
CA MET A 427 1.70 -20.69 -5.34
C MET A 427 2.67 -20.95 -6.50
N GLY A 428 3.04 -22.18 -6.70
CA GLY A 428 3.90 -22.62 -7.79
C GLY A 428 3.39 -23.90 -8.43
N ASP A 429 3.76 -24.10 -9.69
CA ASP A 429 3.50 -25.32 -10.42
C ASP A 429 4.77 -26.15 -10.52
N ARG A 430 4.62 -27.44 -10.25
CA ARG A 430 5.62 -28.45 -10.53
C ARG A 430 5.25 -29.14 -11.85
N TRP A 431 5.93 -28.71 -12.88
CA TRP A 431 5.60 -29.13 -14.22
C TRP A 431 6.00 -30.58 -14.54
N ASN A 432 5.07 -31.36 -15.03
CA ASN A 432 5.31 -32.53 -15.84
C ASN A 432 4.95 -32.18 -17.29
N ALA A 433 5.96 -31.74 -18.04
CA ALA A 433 5.74 -31.11 -19.34
C ALA A 433 4.86 -31.97 -20.27
N GLY A 434 3.78 -31.36 -20.77
CA GLY A 434 2.85 -32.01 -21.70
C GLY A 434 1.89 -33.03 -21.10
N ALA A 435 1.92 -33.26 -19.79
CA ALA A 435 1.07 -34.24 -19.13
C ALA A 435 -0.01 -33.57 -18.24
N ALA A 436 -1.07 -34.35 -17.93
CA ALA A 436 -2.19 -33.90 -17.11
C ALA A 436 -1.94 -34.00 -15.60
N ASP A 437 -0.77 -34.51 -15.20
CA ASP A 437 -0.42 -34.81 -13.81
C ASP A 437 0.68 -33.89 -13.23
N SER A 438 0.81 -32.69 -13.77
CA SER A 438 1.55 -31.61 -13.10
C SER A 438 0.96 -31.37 -11.72
N THR A 439 1.82 -31.08 -10.72
CA THR A 439 1.38 -30.90 -9.34
C THR A 439 1.64 -29.48 -8.86
N TYR A 440 1.25 -29.20 -7.62
CA TYR A 440 1.35 -27.87 -7.04
C TYR A 440 2.34 -27.84 -5.90
N VAL A 441 3.02 -26.70 -5.77
CA VAL A 441 3.91 -26.38 -4.65
C VAL A 441 3.37 -25.11 -4.01
N TRP A 442 2.64 -25.25 -2.91
CA TRP A 442 2.15 -24.13 -2.12
C TRP A 442 2.90 -24.11 -0.80
N LEU A 443 3.60 -23.01 -0.53
CA LEU A 443 4.50 -22.89 0.61
C LEU A 443 4.32 -21.53 1.29
N PRO A 444 4.52 -21.43 2.62
CA PRO A 444 4.40 -20.20 3.34
C PRO A 444 5.53 -19.23 3.00
N ILE A 445 5.18 -17.95 2.78
CA ILE A 445 6.11 -16.82 2.76
C ILE A 445 5.99 -16.09 4.10
N THR A 446 7.12 -15.66 4.62
CA THR A 446 7.23 -14.76 5.77
C THR A 446 7.98 -13.50 5.37
N ILE A 447 7.56 -12.35 5.90
CA ILE A 447 8.25 -11.08 5.71
C ILE A 447 8.93 -10.69 7.02
N GLY A 448 10.25 -10.53 7.00
CA GLY A 448 11.02 -10.09 8.17
C GLY A 448 10.86 -8.59 8.43
N GLU A 449 11.27 -8.13 9.62
CA GLU A 449 11.22 -6.70 10.01
C GLU A 449 11.97 -5.77 9.04
N ASN A 450 12.98 -6.28 8.33
CA ASN A 450 13.70 -5.55 7.29
C ASN A 450 12.99 -5.56 5.92
N GLY A 451 11.80 -6.14 5.83
CA GLY A 451 11.05 -6.31 4.59
C GLY A 451 11.54 -7.45 3.70
N ARG A 452 12.46 -8.30 4.17
CA ARG A 452 12.94 -9.45 3.40
C ARG A 452 11.88 -10.54 3.34
N ALA A 453 11.52 -10.95 2.13
CA ALA A 453 10.64 -12.08 1.90
C ALA A 453 11.42 -13.40 1.94
N GLU A 454 10.91 -14.38 2.69
CA GLU A 454 11.48 -15.73 2.77
C GLU A 454 10.37 -16.77 2.62
N MET A 455 10.54 -17.67 1.67
CA MET A 455 9.72 -18.87 1.53
C MET A 455 10.51 -20.06 2.03
N ARG A 456 9.91 -20.87 2.90
CA ARG A 456 10.53 -22.07 3.47
C ARG A 456 9.59 -23.25 3.29
N ASN A 457 10.17 -24.44 3.21
CA ASN A 457 9.39 -25.67 3.13
C ASN A 457 9.22 -26.30 4.53
N PRO A 458 8.01 -26.31 5.10
CA PRO A 458 7.76 -26.88 6.43
C PRO A 458 8.14 -28.37 6.55
N ALA A 459 8.00 -29.14 5.47
CA ALA A 459 8.36 -30.55 5.47
C ALA A 459 9.88 -30.79 5.50
N VAL A 460 10.68 -29.86 4.99
CA VAL A 460 12.16 -29.91 5.06
C VAL A 460 12.64 -29.44 6.43
N GLU A 461 12.02 -28.44 7.01
CA GLU A 461 12.39 -27.91 8.33
C GLU A 461 12.05 -28.84 9.47
N ASP A 462 10.93 -29.55 9.40
CA ASP A 462 10.55 -30.60 10.37
C ASP A 462 10.20 -31.90 9.66
N PRO A 463 11.17 -32.81 9.49
CA PRO A 463 10.93 -34.11 8.85
C PRO A 463 9.84 -34.99 9.52
N LYS A 464 9.38 -34.64 10.73
CA LYS A 464 8.27 -35.34 11.38
C LYS A 464 6.92 -34.95 10.77
N ARG A 465 6.84 -33.84 10.04
CA ARG A 465 5.67 -33.40 9.29
C ARG A 465 5.57 -34.04 7.88
N TRP A 466 6.41 -34.99 7.57
CA TRP A 466 6.36 -35.70 6.31
C TRP A 466 5.02 -36.47 6.17
N GLY A 467 4.24 -36.05 5.19
CA GLY A 467 2.94 -36.64 4.88
C GLY A 467 1.71 -35.95 5.45
N ASP A 468 1.88 -35.08 6.44
CA ASP A 468 0.75 -34.42 7.11
C ASP A 468 0.38 -33.05 6.49
N GLY A 469 1.19 -32.55 5.52
CA GLY A 469 1.01 -31.23 4.95
C GLY A 469 1.41 -30.11 5.93
N TRP A 470 0.94 -28.89 5.65
CA TRP A 470 1.13 -27.74 6.53
C TRP A 470 -0.12 -26.84 6.54
N ASP A 471 -0.26 -26.01 7.55
CA ASP A 471 -1.37 -25.10 7.78
C ASP A 471 -0.89 -23.77 8.39
N GLU A 472 -1.81 -22.92 8.79
CA GLU A 472 -1.57 -21.60 9.35
C GLU A 472 -0.74 -21.65 10.64
N SER A 473 -0.71 -22.78 11.36
CA SER A 473 0.16 -22.98 12.53
C SER A 473 1.66 -22.83 12.22
N TYR A 474 2.03 -22.85 10.94
CA TYR A 474 3.38 -22.56 10.50
C TYR A 474 3.79 -21.12 10.85
N TRP A 475 2.93 -20.14 10.57
CA TRP A 475 3.20 -18.74 10.92
C TRP A 475 3.09 -18.52 12.44
N ASP A 476 2.13 -19.18 13.10
CA ASP A 476 1.95 -19.10 14.56
C ASP A 476 3.22 -19.52 15.31
N SER A 477 3.85 -20.60 14.87
CA SER A 477 5.10 -21.10 15.47
C SER A 477 6.28 -20.13 15.34
N ARG A 478 6.16 -19.12 14.47
CA ARG A 478 7.16 -18.07 14.23
C ARG A 478 6.76 -16.72 14.81
N GLY A 479 5.65 -16.65 15.51
CA GLY A 479 5.09 -15.40 16.03
C GLY A 479 4.48 -14.49 14.96
N LEU A 480 4.18 -15.05 13.76
CA LEU A 480 3.62 -14.33 12.62
C LEU A 480 2.15 -14.66 12.36
N GLY A 481 1.53 -15.49 13.13
CA GLY A 481 0.17 -15.90 12.84
C GLY A 481 -0.66 -16.15 14.10
N ASP A 482 -1.49 -15.25 14.43
CA ASP A 482 -2.82 -15.47 14.98
C ASP A 482 -3.74 -15.05 13.85
N GLY A 483 -4.76 -15.82 13.48
CA GLY A 483 -5.70 -15.56 12.39
C GLY A 483 -5.76 -14.15 11.80
N VAL A 484 -6.34 -13.95 10.65
CA VAL A 484 -6.58 -12.58 10.15
C VAL A 484 -7.37 -11.85 11.20
N TRP A 485 -6.75 -10.90 11.87
CA TRP A 485 -7.43 -10.13 12.89
C TRP A 485 -7.41 -8.63 12.53
N SER A 486 -8.49 -7.96 12.82
CA SER A 486 -8.59 -6.52 12.69
C SER A 486 -9.35 -5.94 13.87
N VAL A 487 -9.01 -4.72 14.26
CA VAL A 487 -9.82 -3.95 15.19
C VAL A 487 -10.88 -3.23 14.38
N VAL A 488 -12.14 -3.64 14.54
CA VAL A 488 -13.27 -3.13 13.75
C VAL A 488 -13.64 -1.71 14.17
N ASP A 489 -13.58 -1.42 15.46
CA ASP A 489 -13.82 -0.09 16.02
C ASP A 489 -12.96 0.05 17.28
N ASP A 490 -12.05 1.01 17.28
CA ASP A 490 -11.17 1.21 18.42
C ASP A 490 -11.77 2.14 19.49
N GLY A 491 -12.90 2.80 19.20
CA GLY A 491 -13.59 3.71 20.14
C GLY A 491 -12.74 4.91 20.55
N LEU A 492 -11.66 5.20 19.85
CA LEU A 492 -10.77 6.32 20.15
C LEU A 492 -11.42 7.66 19.82
N PRO A 493 -11.12 8.72 20.58
CA PRO A 493 -11.52 10.06 20.21
C PRO A 493 -10.76 10.48 18.93
N GLU A 494 -11.48 10.94 17.90
CA GLU A 494 -10.87 11.47 16.67
C GLU A 494 -9.99 12.69 16.95
N ARG A 495 -10.31 13.47 17.99
CA ARG A 495 -9.61 14.70 18.36
C ARG A 495 -9.54 14.88 19.86
N VAL A 496 -8.36 15.30 20.34
CA VAL A 496 -8.09 15.65 21.74
C VAL A 496 -7.36 16.99 21.85
N GLY A 497 -7.37 17.60 23.03
CA GLY A 497 -6.60 18.83 23.31
C GLY A 497 -5.14 18.52 23.71
N PRO A 498 -4.20 19.47 23.50
CA PRO A 498 -2.83 19.30 23.96
C PRO A 498 -2.79 19.22 25.49
N GLY A 499 -2.13 18.19 26.04
CA GLY A 499 -2.05 17.90 27.47
C GLY A 499 -3.36 17.39 28.09
N GLU A 500 -4.41 17.20 27.34
CA GLU A 500 -5.67 16.59 27.82
C GLU A 500 -5.44 15.12 28.16
N ASP A 501 -5.84 14.72 29.38
CA ASP A 501 -5.86 13.32 29.77
C ASP A 501 -7.15 12.66 29.26
N PHE A 502 -7.04 11.91 28.18
CA PHE A 502 -8.16 11.17 27.61
C PHE A 502 -8.18 9.69 28.05
N GLY A 503 -7.36 9.31 29.01
CA GLY A 503 -7.28 7.93 29.51
C GLY A 503 -8.61 7.37 29.98
N ALA A 504 -9.49 8.21 30.53
CA ALA A 504 -10.83 7.79 30.95
C ALA A 504 -11.80 7.53 29.77
N ALA A 505 -11.50 8.06 28.58
CA ALA A 505 -12.27 7.85 27.35
C ALA A 505 -11.74 6.65 26.54
N LEU A 506 -10.55 6.15 26.86
CA LEU A 506 -9.99 4.97 26.20
C LEU A 506 -10.79 3.72 26.58
N PRO A 507 -11.22 2.91 25.60
CA PRO A 507 -11.90 1.66 25.92
C PRO A 507 -10.94 0.67 26.58
N SER A 508 -11.45 -0.12 27.52
CA SER A 508 -10.71 -1.23 28.15
C SER A 508 -10.80 -2.51 27.32
N THR A 509 -11.71 -2.55 26.34
CA THR A 509 -11.87 -3.63 25.36
C THR A 509 -12.16 -3.01 24.00
N VAL A 510 -11.69 -3.64 22.94
CA VAL A 510 -12.00 -3.27 21.56
C VAL A 510 -12.58 -4.48 20.82
N PRO A 511 -13.54 -4.29 19.89
CA PRO A 511 -14.03 -5.38 19.07
C PRO A 511 -12.96 -5.79 18.08
N VAL A 512 -12.49 -7.01 18.20
CA VAL A 512 -11.49 -7.63 17.31
C VAL A 512 -12.19 -8.71 16.51
N GLU A 513 -12.16 -8.56 15.21
CA GLU A 513 -12.58 -9.58 14.26
C GLU A 513 -11.40 -10.52 14.00
N VAL A 514 -11.66 -11.82 14.10
CA VAL A 514 -10.72 -12.89 13.75
C VAL A 514 -11.50 -13.88 12.90
N ASP A 515 -11.07 -14.08 11.66
CA ASP A 515 -11.69 -15.01 10.71
C ASP A 515 -13.22 -14.81 10.59
N GLY A 516 -13.66 -13.55 10.48
CA GLY A 516 -15.08 -13.17 10.37
C GLY A 516 -15.90 -13.25 11.67
N VAL A 517 -15.28 -13.55 12.81
CA VAL A 517 -15.94 -13.59 14.14
C VAL A 517 -15.46 -12.43 15.00
N THR A 518 -16.34 -11.48 15.26
CA THR A 518 -16.06 -10.33 16.13
C THR A 518 -16.32 -10.66 17.61
N ALA A 519 -15.37 -10.32 18.48
CA ALA A 519 -15.54 -10.35 19.92
C ALA A 519 -14.72 -9.25 20.61
N ASP A 520 -15.16 -8.81 21.79
CA ASP A 520 -14.49 -7.80 22.59
C ASP A 520 -13.23 -8.39 23.26
N VAL A 521 -12.07 -7.79 22.99
CA VAL A 521 -10.77 -8.20 23.52
C VAL A 521 -10.21 -7.09 24.42
N GLY A 522 -9.66 -7.45 25.55
CA GLY A 522 -8.99 -6.50 26.46
C GLY A 522 -7.84 -5.79 25.75
N VAL A 523 -7.72 -4.47 25.98
CA VAL A 523 -6.65 -3.66 25.39
C VAL A 523 -6.00 -2.79 26.46
N THR A 524 -4.70 -2.59 26.33
CA THR A 524 -3.91 -1.62 27.08
C THR A 524 -3.28 -0.62 26.12
N TRP A 525 -3.32 0.67 26.47
CA TRP A 525 -2.85 1.75 25.61
C TRP A 525 -1.51 2.29 26.11
N ASP A 526 -0.62 2.66 25.19
CA ASP A 526 0.72 3.18 25.50
C ASP A 526 0.74 4.66 25.90
N ALA A 527 -0.31 5.41 25.58
CA ALA A 527 -0.44 6.82 25.95
C ALA A 527 -1.87 7.16 26.41
N THR A 528 -2.00 8.14 27.28
CA THR A 528 -3.29 8.72 27.74
C THR A 528 -3.37 10.23 27.53
N SER A 529 -2.31 10.85 27.02
CA SER A 529 -2.26 12.26 26.68
C SER A 529 -1.09 12.54 25.74
N PHE A 530 -1.23 13.61 24.95
CA PHE A 530 -0.13 14.13 24.12
C PHE A 530 0.07 15.61 24.40
N ALA A 531 1.30 15.99 24.67
CA ALA A 531 1.61 17.38 25.04
C ALA A 531 1.64 18.34 23.84
N THR A 532 1.87 17.83 22.62
CA THR A 532 2.05 18.63 21.40
C THR A 532 0.89 18.45 20.44
N ARG A 533 0.58 19.51 19.70
CA ARG A 533 -0.41 19.47 18.60
C ARG A 533 0.16 18.77 17.38
N GLY A 534 -0.73 18.20 16.58
CA GLY A 534 -0.45 17.44 15.37
C GLY A 534 -0.99 16.04 15.45
N GLU A 535 -0.66 15.25 14.46
CA GLU A 535 -0.98 13.82 14.44
C GLU A 535 -0.02 13.06 15.37
N HIS A 536 -0.57 12.20 16.21
CA HIS A 536 0.15 11.33 17.11
C HIS A 536 -0.32 9.90 16.93
N THR A 537 0.60 8.97 17.00
CA THR A 537 0.27 7.55 17.00
C THR A 537 0.07 7.08 18.43
N ILE A 538 -1.04 6.38 18.68
CA ILE A 538 -1.29 5.63 19.91
C ILE A 538 -1.31 4.15 19.57
N THR A 539 -0.71 3.32 20.44
CA THR A 539 -0.63 1.88 20.25
C THR A 539 -1.48 1.17 21.31
N GLY A 540 -2.41 0.34 20.83
CA GLY A 540 -3.16 -0.59 21.65
C GLY A 540 -2.47 -1.95 21.69
N THR A 541 -2.29 -2.54 22.87
CA THR A 541 -1.79 -3.90 23.04
C THR A 541 -2.93 -4.79 23.52
N LEU A 542 -3.24 -5.81 22.73
CA LEU A 542 -4.33 -6.75 23.00
C LEU A 542 -3.94 -7.78 24.08
N ALA A 543 -4.89 -8.12 24.92
CA ALA A 543 -4.78 -9.24 25.84
C ALA A 543 -4.87 -10.58 25.10
N ALA A 544 -4.49 -11.68 25.76
CA ALA A 544 -4.74 -13.01 25.19
C ALA A 544 -6.24 -13.26 25.02
N ASP A 545 -6.59 -13.92 23.95
CA ASP A 545 -7.94 -14.42 23.64
C ASP A 545 -7.80 -15.88 23.21
N ASP A 546 -8.89 -16.64 23.20
CA ASP A 546 -8.86 -18.04 22.76
C ASP A 546 -8.49 -18.20 21.28
N ARG A 547 -8.54 -17.11 20.51
CA ARG A 547 -8.31 -17.04 19.07
C ARG A 547 -6.90 -16.55 18.69
N PHE A 548 -6.16 -15.94 19.62
CA PHE A 548 -4.79 -15.46 19.38
C PHE A 548 -4.01 -15.18 20.69
N SER A 549 -2.69 -15.11 20.59
CA SER A 549 -1.78 -14.87 21.71
C SER A 549 -1.82 -13.43 22.23
N ALA A 550 -1.46 -13.21 23.50
CA ALA A 550 -1.30 -11.87 24.08
C ALA A 550 -0.15 -11.09 23.44
N GLY A 551 -0.24 -9.76 23.50
CA GLY A 551 0.83 -8.85 23.09
C GLY A 551 0.76 -8.41 21.65
N ARG A 552 -0.30 -8.74 20.91
CA ARG A 552 -0.57 -8.16 19.59
C ARG A 552 -0.82 -6.67 19.73
N THR A 553 -0.26 -5.89 18.84
CA THR A 553 -0.39 -4.44 18.85
C THR A 553 -1.01 -3.94 17.55
N PHE A 554 -1.77 -2.87 17.68
CA PHE A 554 -2.27 -2.09 16.54
C PHE A 554 -2.06 -0.61 16.84
N SER A 555 -1.85 0.17 15.80
CA SER A 555 -1.62 1.61 15.92
C SER A 555 -2.74 2.40 15.27
N ARG A 556 -3.05 3.56 15.85
CA ARG A 556 -4.02 4.51 15.34
C ARG A 556 -3.47 5.91 15.43
N THR A 557 -3.93 6.77 14.54
CA THR A 557 -3.61 8.20 14.56
C THR A 557 -4.69 8.95 15.34
N VAL A 558 -4.23 9.79 16.29
CA VAL A 558 -5.10 10.71 17.04
C VAL A 558 -4.67 12.13 16.71
N GLU A 559 -5.62 12.98 16.30
CA GLU A 559 -5.36 14.40 16.05
C GLU A 559 -5.37 15.18 17.36
N VAL A 560 -4.25 15.77 17.73
CA VAL A 560 -4.17 16.70 18.85
C VAL A 560 -4.26 18.12 18.34
N SER A 561 -5.34 18.82 18.64
CA SER A 561 -5.58 20.15 18.11
C SER A 561 -6.26 21.06 19.13
N GLN A 562 -6.10 22.35 18.92
CA GLN A 562 -6.72 23.39 19.72
C GLN A 562 -7.30 24.47 18.81
N GLU A 563 -8.56 24.83 19.00
CA GLU A 563 -9.20 25.88 18.19
C GLU A 563 -8.55 27.24 18.45
N GLY A 564 -8.36 28.03 17.41
CA GLY A 564 -7.84 29.39 17.48
C GLY A 564 -6.33 29.52 17.60
N VAL A 565 -5.56 28.45 17.40
CA VAL A 565 -4.10 28.51 17.28
C VAL A 565 -3.71 29.26 16.00
N VAL A 566 -2.71 30.12 16.11
CA VAL A 566 -2.12 30.86 15.00
C VAL A 566 -0.71 30.35 14.77
N GLU A 567 -0.40 29.87 13.59
CA GLU A 567 0.96 29.55 13.17
C GLU A 567 1.69 30.85 12.83
N LEU A 568 2.82 31.13 13.49
CA LEU A 568 3.52 32.39 13.40
C LEU A 568 4.57 32.47 12.29
N CYS A 569 5.19 31.32 11.90
CA CYS A 569 6.30 31.31 10.96
C CYS A 569 5.90 31.82 9.57
N GLY A 570 4.77 31.40 9.06
CA GLY A 570 4.18 31.83 7.80
C GLY A 570 3.20 33.03 7.90
N ALA A 571 2.99 33.60 9.09
CA ALA A 571 1.98 34.62 9.29
C ALA A 571 2.39 35.97 8.63
N ASP A 572 1.38 36.72 8.15
CA ASP A 572 1.58 38.05 7.54
C ASP A 572 2.33 39.00 8.47
N GLY A 573 3.41 39.58 7.97
CA GLY A 573 4.25 40.55 8.70
C GLY A 573 5.27 39.91 9.64
N THR A 574 5.38 38.57 9.66
CA THR A 574 6.47 37.90 10.36
C THR A 574 7.76 37.98 9.55
N THR A 575 8.88 38.19 10.25
CA THR A 575 10.22 38.16 9.68
C THR A 575 10.92 36.88 10.14
N VAL A 576 11.43 36.08 9.18
CA VAL A 576 12.25 34.93 9.48
C VAL A 576 13.68 35.12 9.03
N SER A 577 14.64 34.63 9.83
CA SER A 577 16.07 34.72 9.52
C SER A 577 16.82 33.54 10.11
N ALA A 578 17.93 33.18 9.48
CA ALA A 578 18.85 32.17 9.99
C ALA A 578 20.28 32.70 10.00
N SER A 579 21.12 32.19 10.91
CA SER A 579 22.54 32.56 10.96
C SER A 579 23.32 32.13 9.74
N PHE A 580 22.85 31.06 9.05
CA PHE A 580 23.44 30.56 7.82
C PHE A 580 22.35 29.88 6.94
N HIS A 581 22.55 29.95 5.62
CA HIS A 581 21.77 29.22 4.65
C HIS A 581 22.63 28.90 3.42
N GLN A 582 22.25 27.84 2.73
CA GLN A 582 22.91 27.38 1.51
C GLN A 582 22.81 28.44 0.42
N THR A 583 23.94 28.69 -0.25
CA THR A 583 24.03 29.56 -1.43
C THR A 583 24.74 28.91 -2.61
N ASP A 584 25.39 27.74 -2.35
CA ASP A 584 26.06 26.95 -3.38
C ASP A 584 25.01 26.17 -4.17
N TRP A 585 25.08 26.20 -5.49
CA TRP A 585 24.21 25.49 -6.43
C TRP A 585 22.80 26.06 -6.48
N GLU A 586 22.12 26.12 -5.35
CA GLU A 586 20.79 26.67 -5.16
C GLU A 586 20.73 27.48 -3.87
N THR A 587 19.96 28.56 -3.87
CA THR A 587 19.77 29.37 -2.68
C THR A 587 18.59 28.85 -1.89
N MET A 588 18.83 28.35 -0.67
CA MET A 588 17.83 27.79 0.23
C MET A 588 17.71 28.64 1.53
N PRO A 589 17.05 29.80 1.48
CA PRO A 589 16.98 30.75 2.60
C PRO A 589 16.00 30.26 3.68
N ALA A 590 16.08 30.90 4.86
CA ALA A 590 15.21 30.64 6.00
C ALA A 590 13.69 30.68 5.65
N GLY A 591 13.30 31.59 4.76
CA GLY A 591 11.89 31.74 4.35
C GLY A 591 11.27 30.50 3.76
N ASN A 592 12.07 29.64 3.16
CA ASN A 592 11.57 28.37 2.57
C ASN A 592 11.04 27.39 3.63
N ALA A 593 11.45 27.50 4.89
CA ALA A 593 10.93 26.67 5.97
C ALA A 593 9.63 27.21 6.60
N CYS A 594 9.10 28.34 6.08
CA CYS A 594 7.89 28.98 6.58
C CYS A 594 6.93 29.42 5.47
N ASP A 595 7.04 28.82 4.29
CA ASP A 595 6.24 29.22 3.12
C ASP A 595 4.98 28.35 2.90
N GLY A 596 4.75 27.38 3.80
CA GLY A 596 3.59 26.50 3.79
C GLY A 596 3.66 25.40 2.71
N THR A 597 4.86 25.10 2.19
CA THR A 597 5.06 24.04 1.20
C THR A 597 6.27 23.19 1.52
N THR A 598 6.13 21.88 1.40
CA THR A 598 7.24 20.94 1.57
C THR A 598 8.14 20.81 0.33
N SER A 599 7.80 21.46 -0.77
CA SER A 599 8.59 21.43 -2.01
C SER A 599 9.84 22.31 -1.98
N THR A 600 9.90 23.26 -1.06
CA THR A 600 11.05 24.12 -0.79
C THR A 600 11.65 23.80 0.57
N SER A 601 12.89 24.23 0.83
CA SER A 601 13.55 23.96 2.11
C SER A 601 14.51 25.08 2.49
N TRP A 602 14.70 25.32 3.79
CA TRP A 602 15.89 25.95 4.31
C TRP A 602 16.96 24.87 4.48
N SER A 603 18.18 25.14 3.98
CA SER A 603 19.31 24.22 4.14
C SER A 603 20.56 24.96 4.57
N THR A 604 21.41 24.29 5.34
CA THR A 604 22.72 24.78 5.77
C THR A 604 23.89 24.05 5.12
N TRP A 605 23.62 23.29 4.07
CA TRP A 605 24.68 22.61 3.31
C TRP A 605 25.62 23.61 2.64
N ALA A 606 26.93 23.37 2.70
CA ALA A 606 27.95 24.17 2.03
C ALA A 606 29.13 23.29 1.58
N SER A 607 29.60 23.50 0.34
CA SER A 607 30.71 22.74 -0.20
C SER A 607 32.01 22.96 0.59
N GLY A 608 32.50 21.85 1.20
CA GLY A 608 33.79 21.85 1.92
C GLY A 608 33.78 22.52 3.30
N SER A 609 32.61 22.85 3.84
CA SER A 609 32.46 23.35 5.20
C SER A 609 31.21 22.81 5.88
N THR A 610 31.26 22.64 7.19
CA THR A 610 30.12 22.30 8.04
C THR A 610 29.94 23.42 9.08
N THR A 611 28.72 23.66 9.51
CA THR A 611 28.41 24.56 10.62
C THR A 611 28.06 23.70 11.83
N ASP A 612 28.85 23.85 12.91
CA ASP A 612 28.58 23.06 14.12
C ASP A 612 27.32 23.52 14.89
N GLU A 613 26.93 24.78 14.69
CA GLU A 613 25.74 25.38 15.30
C GLU A 613 25.12 26.40 14.34
N VAL A 614 23.79 26.35 14.22
CA VAL A 614 23.01 27.32 13.43
C VAL A 614 21.77 27.74 14.19
N THR A 615 21.36 29.01 13.99
CA THR A 615 20.14 29.55 14.60
C THR A 615 19.12 29.91 13.54
N PHE A 616 17.83 29.67 13.88
CA PHE A 616 16.66 30.09 13.12
C PHE A 616 15.78 30.99 13.99
N THR A 617 15.41 32.15 13.52
CA THR A 617 14.63 33.11 14.29
C THR A 617 13.35 33.47 13.56
N VAL A 618 12.24 33.41 14.31
CA VAL A 618 10.90 33.84 13.89
C VAL A 618 10.53 35.08 14.70
N GLU A 619 10.29 36.21 14.05
CA GLU A 619 9.93 37.49 14.65
C GLU A 619 8.57 37.95 14.08
N PRO A 620 7.46 37.66 14.78
CA PRO A 620 6.14 38.11 14.39
C PRO A 620 5.97 39.61 14.52
N SER A 621 5.01 40.20 13.80
CA SER A 621 4.74 41.64 13.82
C SER A 621 4.28 42.18 15.17
N ALA A 622 3.83 41.32 16.08
CA ALA A 622 3.47 41.61 17.46
C ALA A 622 3.87 40.43 18.35
N ALA A 623 4.00 40.70 19.66
CA ALA A 623 4.27 39.64 20.63
C ALA A 623 3.06 38.73 20.78
N HIS A 624 3.31 37.45 20.94
CA HIS A 624 2.31 36.38 21.13
C HIS A 624 2.69 35.49 22.29
N VAL A 625 1.73 34.76 22.83
CA VAL A 625 2.04 33.57 23.62
C VAL A 625 2.51 32.49 22.65
N VAL A 626 3.60 31.81 22.98
CA VAL A 626 4.12 30.66 22.24
C VAL A 626 4.18 29.49 23.19
N ASP A 627 3.69 28.33 22.77
CA ASP A 627 3.66 27.11 23.60
C ASP A 627 4.13 25.86 22.85
N GLN A 628 4.39 25.96 21.54
CA GLN A 628 4.92 24.84 20.77
C GLN A 628 5.76 25.32 19.60
N VAL A 629 6.82 24.57 19.30
CA VAL A 629 7.56 24.64 18.04
C VAL A 629 7.62 23.26 17.41
N ALA A 630 7.62 23.19 16.06
CA ALA A 630 7.83 21.93 15.38
C ALA A 630 8.58 22.15 14.07
N PHE A 631 9.28 21.10 13.61
CA PHE A 631 9.97 21.07 12.31
C PHE A 631 10.15 19.65 11.82
N THR A 632 10.42 19.49 10.52
CA THR A 632 10.84 18.23 9.92
C THR A 632 12.23 18.41 9.30
N ASN A 633 13.22 17.64 9.72
CA ASN A 633 14.52 17.58 9.03
C ASN A 633 14.51 16.41 8.06
N ILE A 634 14.90 16.64 6.80
CA ILE A 634 14.87 15.59 5.76
C ILE A 634 16.26 15.13 5.34
N GLU A 635 17.30 15.94 5.60
CA GLU A 635 18.68 15.61 5.25
C GLU A 635 19.66 16.14 6.27
N GLY A 636 20.82 15.52 6.36
CA GLY A 636 21.88 15.88 7.31
C GLY A 636 21.60 15.37 8.72
N THR A 637 22.32 15.89 9.69
CA THR A 637 22.22 15.42 11.09
C THR A 637 22.11 16.58 12.07
N ILE A 638 21.05 16.61 12.84
CA ILE A 638 20.88 17.48 14.01
C ILE A 638 21.15 16.62 15.24
N ALA A 639 22.14 16.97 16.05
CA ALA A 639 22.44 16.24 17.29
C ALA A 639 21.43 16.58 18.40
N ARG A 640 21.14 17.86 18.57
CA ARG A 640 20.17 18.39 19.51
C ARG A 640 19.75 19.80 19.11
N PHE A 641 18.70 20.32 19.73
CA PHE A 641 18.30 21.73 19.57
C PHE A 641 17.78 22.31 20.88
N GLY A 642 17.74 23.64 20.93
CA GLY A 642 17.16 24.39 22.03
C GLY A 642 16.26 25.50 21.53
N VAL A 643 15.28 25.92 22.33
CA VAL A 643 14.33 26.98 22.05
C VAL A 643 14.47 28.12 23.02
N GLU A 644 14.63 29.35 22.51
CA GLU A 644 14.68 30.58 23.28
C GLU A 644 13.58 31.54 22.81
N TYR A 645 13.13 32.43 23.71
CA TYR A 645 12.21 33.49 23.37
C TYR A 645 12.82 34.87 23.72
N ARG A 646 12.43 35.89 22.97
CA ARG A 646 12.82 37.25 23.23
C ARG A 646 11.66 38.00 23.89
N ASP A 647 11.94 38.65 25.02
CA ASP A 647 10.97 39.48 25.71
C ASP A 647 10.75 40.83 25.01
N ALA A 648 9.86 41.66 25.60
CA ALA A 648 9.54 42.98 25.07
C ALA A 648 10.71 43.99 25.20
N ASP A 649 11.66 43.75 26.11
CA ASP A 649 12.87 44.58 26.31
C ASP A 649 14.02 44.12 25.39
N GLY A 650 13.86 43.10 24.60
CA GLY A 650 14.83 42.57 23.64
C GLY A 650 15.80 41.56 24.21
N THR A 651 15.57 41.05 25.42
CA THR A 651 16.43 40.06 26.08
C THR A 651 15.97 38.64 25.70
N TRP A 652 16.95 37.77 25.39
CA TRP A 652 16.69 36.37 25.13
C TRP A 652 16.67 35.54 26.42
N HIS A 653 15.70 34.67 26.55
CA HIS A 653 15.49 33.74 27.66
C HIS A 653 15.36 32.33 27.14
N ALA A 654 15.98 31.36 27.79
CA ALA A 654 15.80 29.95 27.51
C ALA A 654 14.39 29.50 27.94
N THR A 655 13.77 28.62 27.14
CA THR A 655 12.57 27.89 27.52
C THR A 655 12.93 26.59 28.23
N THR A 656 11.92 25.78 28.58
CA THR A 656 12.13 24.41 29.09
C THR A 656 12.66 23.45 28.04
N ALA A 657 12.49 23.77 26.76
CA ALA A 657 12.99 22.96 25.63
C ALA A 657 14.46 23.28 25.34
N GLN A 658 15.37 22.67 26.05
CA GLN A 658 16.83 22.76 25.88
C GLN A 658 17.41 21.35 25.74
N ASP A 659 18.45 21.21 24.93
CA ASP A 659 19.14 19.93 24.71
C ASP A 659 18.21 18.81 24.19
N VAL A 660 17.21 19.18 23.40
CA VAL A 660 16.20 18.24 22.87
C VAL A 660 16.77 17.46 21.69
N PRO A 661 16.74 16.11 21.70
CA PRO A 661 17.05 15.32 20.53
C PRO A 661 15.91 15.44 19.50
N PRO A 662 16.22 15.59 18.20
CA PRO A 662 15.19 15.55 17.15
C PRO A 662 14.70 14.12 16.91
N GLY A 663 13.57 13.98 16.25
CA GLY A 663 13.13 12.72 15.64
C GLY A 663 14.03 12.31 14.46
N ALA A 664 13.80 11.12 13.92
CA ALA A 664 14.49 10.65 12.72
C ALA A 664 14.22 11.58 11.52
N ASN A 665 15.13 11.60 10.55
CA ASN A 665 14.91 12.36 9.32
C ASN A 665 13.61 11.91 8.63
N GLY A 666 12.85 12.88 8.13
CA GLY A 666 11.53 12.67 7.55
C GLY A 666 10.37 12.65 8.56
N THR A 667 10.66 12.56 9.87
CA THR A 667 9.61 12.64 10.90
C THR A 667 9.47 14.06 11.47
N ARG A 668 8.23 14.45 11.78
CA ARG A 668 7.96 15.72 12.43
C ARG A 668 8.43 15.67 13.90
N THR A 669 9.34 16.58 14.25
CA THR A 669 9.74 16.83 15.63
C THR A 669 8.91 17.99 16.19
N ALA A 670 8.06 17.73 17.19
CA ALA A 670 7.28 18.76 17.88
C ALA A 670 7.63 18.80 19.36
N VAL A 671 7.81 20.00 19.89
CA VAL A 671 8.17 20.23 21.29
C VAL A 671 7.27 21.28 21.89
N ALA A 672 6.60 20.92 22.99
CA ALA A 672 5.89 21.85 23.83
C ALA A 672 6.88 22.69 24.67
N VAL A 673 6.62 23.96 24.80
CA VAL A 673 7.32 24.86 25.73
C VAL A 673 6.31 25.40 26.74
N ASP A 674 6.76 25.73 27.94
CA ASP A 674 5.87 26.45 28.86
C ASP A 674 5.41 27.76 28.18
N PRO A 675 4.12 28.09 28.26
CA PRO A 675 3.59 29.26 27.57
C PRO A 675 4.35 30.51 27.87
N VAL A 676 5.02 31.13 26.89
CA VAL A 676 5.83 32.33 27.02
C VAL A 676 5.32 33.46 26.16
N TRP A 677 5.36 34.70 26.71
CA TRP A 677 5.04 35.90 25.96
C TRP A 677 6.28 36.40 25.19
N ALA A 678 6.31 36.12 23.89
CA ALA A 678 7.46 36.25 23.04
C ALA A 678 7.30 37.33 21.96
N SER A 679 8.30 38.24 21.81
CA SER A 679 8.43 39.12 20.65
C SER A 679 9.21 38.48 19.52
N ALA A 680 9.93 37.43 19.78
CA ALA A 680 10.58 36.54 18.80
C ALA A 680 10.87 35.17 19.44
N VAL A 681 10.99 34.16 18.62
CA VAL A 681 11.42 32.80 18.99
C VAL A 681 12.65 32.45 18.20
N ARG A 682 13.63 31.82 18.83
CA ARG A 682 14.85 31.34 18.20
C ARG A 682 15.07 29.88 18.53
N LEU A 683 15.28 29.08 17.49
CA LEU A 683 15.77 27.71 17.60
C LEU A 683 17.26 27.73 17.33
N THR A 684 18.03 27.05 18.19
CA THR A 684 19.46 26.79 18.01
C THR A 684 19.66 25.34 17.77
N PHE A 685 20.21 24.96 16.63
CA PHE A 685 20.47 23.59 16.21
C PHE A 685 21.96 23.29 16.29
N GLU A 686 22.33 22.18 16.94
CA GLU A 686 23.69 21.65 16.92
C GLU A 686 23.82 20.62 15.78
N THR A 687 24.73 20.86 14.84
CA THR A 687 24.94 20.05 13.63
C THR A 687 26.43 19.65 13.46
N PRO A 688 27.06 18.98 14.45
CA PRO A 688 28.52 18.77 14.48
C PRO A 688 28.99 17.95 13.26
N GLY A 689 29.81 18.59 12.44
CA GLY A 689 30.34 17.95 11.22
C GLY A 689 29.31 17.66 10.14
N SER A 690 28.09 18.24 10.20
CA SER A 690 26.98 17.96 9.30
C SER A 690 26.26 19.26 8.89
N TYR A 691 25.09 19.14 8.34
CA TYR A 691 24.17 20.21 7.93
C TYR A 691 22.73 19.81 8.30
N LEU A 692 21.77 20.66 8.03
CA LEU A 692 20.34 20.35 8.11
C LEU A 692 19.63 20.82 6.82
N LYS A 693 18.47 20.21 6.57
CA LYS A 693 17.53 20.61 5.51
C LYS A 693 16.11 20.47 6.03
N ILE A 694 15.46 21.63 6.25
CA ILE A 694 14.14 21.73 6.85
C ILE A 694 13.16 22.31 5.83
N PRO A 695 12.21 21.52 5.29
CA PRO A 695 11.15 21.99 4.42
C PRO A 695 10.08 22.79 5.16
N GLU A 696 9.80 22.46 6.42
CA GLU A 696 8.72 23.10 7.18
C GLU A 696 9.11 23.26 8.64
N LEU A 697 8.87 24.46 9.20
CA LEU A 697 9.03 24.79 10.60
C LEU A 697 7.81 25.61 11.03
N THR A 698 7.25 25.30 12.21
CA THR A 698 6.11 25.99 12.78
C THR A 698 6.42 26.53 14.17
N VAL A 699 5.86 27.68 14.49
CA VAL A 699 5.86 28.29 15.82
C VAL A 699 4.42 28.62 16.17
N ASP A 700 3.85 27.90 17.11
CA ASP A 700 2.44 27.95 17.39
C ASP A 700 2.12 28.91 18.52
N ALA A 701 1.14 29.78 18.27
CA ALA A 701 0.56 30.72 19.23
C ALA A 701 -0.89 30.29 19.57
N PRO A 702 -1.12 29.72 20.76
CA PRO A 702 -2.46 29.36 21.20
C PRO A 702 -3.27 30.63 21.50
N PRO A 703 -4.61 30.54 21.53
CA PRO A 703 -5.45 31.65 21.99
C PRO A 703 -5.08 32.03 23.42
N THR A 704 -4.68 33.26 23.64
CA THR A 704 -4.25 33.70 24.97
C THR A 704 -5.40 34.26 25.79
N ALA A 705 -5.43 33.92 27.08
CA ALA A 705 -6.33 34.49 28.05
C ALA A 705 -5.82 35.83 28.62
N VAL A 706 -4.52 36.13 28.46
CA VAL A 706 -3.84 37.29 29.00
C VAL A 706 -2.85 37.89 28.03
N GLU A 707 -2.75 39.21 27.98
CA GLU A 707 -1.70 39.97 27.30
C GLU A 707 -0.86 40.75 28.33
N PRO A 708 0.30 40.21 28.71
CA PRO A 708 1.12 40.79 29.77
C PRO A 708 2.14 41.79 29.25
N ALA A 709 2.46 42.77 30.07
CA ALA A 709 3.63 43.64 29.93
C ALA A 709 4.30 43.81 31.30
N VAL A 710 5.58 43.52 31.40
CA VAL A 710 6.35 43.59 32.66
C VAL A 710 7.52 44.56 32.46
N ALA A 711 7.70 45.46 33.40
CA ALA A 711 8.80 46.42 33.38
C ALA A 711 9.35 46.72 34.77
N ALA A 712 10.67 46.74 34.92
CA ALA A 712 11.34 47.23 36.11
C ALA A 712 11.53 48.77 36.03
N ARG A 713 11.06 49.52 37.02
CA ARG A 713 11.10 50.97 37.09
C ARG A 713 11.82 51.49 38.30
N CYS A 714 12.53 52.64 38.16
CA CYS A 714 13.11 53.35 39.26
C CYS A 714 12.06 54.22 39.96
N VAL A 715 12.00 54.15 41.26
CA VAL A 715 11.11 55.00 42.11
C VAL A 715 11.92 55.74 43.17
N GLY A 716 11.31 56.74 43.85
CA GLY A 716 11.99 57.57 44.82
C GLY A 716 12.89 56.84 45.78
N GLN A 717 14.04 57.46 46.14
CA GLN A 717 15.13 56.95 46.98
C GLN A 717 15.93 55.80 46.31
N GLY A 718 16.05 55.75 44.95
CA GLY A 718 16.89 54.79 44.24
C GLY A 718 16.44 53.35 44.37
N ARG A 719 15.13 53.08 44.53
CA ARG A 719 14.59 51.72 44.65
C ARG A 719 13.97 51.27 43.33
N VAL A 720 14.00 49.96 43.07
CA VAL A 720 13.37 49.34 41.91
C VAL A 720 11.96 48.87 42.27
N GLN A 721 11.03 49.08 41.40
CA GLN A 721 9.69 48.48 41.40
C GLN A 721 9.55 47.65 40.12
N LEU A 722 8.99 46.44 40.27
CA LEU A 722 8.51 45.65 39.12
C LEU A 722 7.02 45.94 38.96
N VAL A 723 6.64 46.38 37.77
CA VAL A 723 5.25 46.68 37.40
C VAL A 723 4.83 45.73 36.32
N THR A 724 3.84 44.89 36.63
CA THR A 724 3.22 43.98 35.67
C THR A 724 1.84 44.51 35.29
N THR A 725 1.61 44.78 34.04
CA THR A 725 0.28 45.20 33.52
C THR A 725 -0.22 44.03 32.65
N VAL A 726 -1.45 43.60 32.90
CA VAL A 726 -2.02 42.46 32.19
C VAL A 726 -3.41 42.86 31.67
N ARG A 727 -3.62 42.70 30.40
CA ARG A 727 -4.95 42.81 29.76
C ARG A 727 -5.69 41.48 29.85
N ASN A 728 -6.92 41.53 30.30
CA ASN A 728 -7.83 40.38 30.25
C ASN A 728 -8.34 40.17 28.80
N ALA A 729 -7.82 39.17 28.13
CA ALA A 729 -8.24 38.78 26.78
C ALA A 729 -9.42 37.79 26.76
N THR A 730 -9.91 37.34 27.93
CA THR A 730 -11.06 36.44 28.02
C THR A 730 -12.39 37.20 27.82
N GLY A 731 -13.45 36.44 27.50
CA GLY A 731 -14.83 36.96 27.43
C GLY A 731 -15.49 37.20 28.80
N ARG A 732 -14.80 36.98 29.94
CA ARG A 732 -15.36 37.10 31.30
C ARG A 732 -14.45 37.91 32.22
N ALA A 733 -15.05 38.58 33.24
CA ALA A 733 -14.28 39.18 34.28
C ALA A 733 -13.60 38.13 35.17
N GLY A 734 -12.31 38.32 35.49
CA GLY A 734 -11.56 37.36 36.30
C GLY A 734 -10.49 38.04 37.16
N ASP A 735 -10.00 37.31 38.13
CA ASP A 735 -8.88 37.73 38.98
C ASP A 735 -7.57 37.34 38.23
N ILE A 736 -6.68 38.30 38.07
CA ILE A 736 -5.34 38.12 37.48
C ILE A 736 -4.36 37.83 38.60
N GLU A 737 -3.70 36.68 38.52
CA GLU A 737 -2.62 36.31 39.41
C GLU A 737 -1.28 36.68 38.76
N VAL A 738 -0.39 37.30 39.50
CA VAL A 738 0.98 37.66 39.08
C VAL A 738 1.94 37.10 40.10
N ARG A 739 2.81 36.18 39.70
CA ARG A 739 3.83 35.58 40.50
C ARG A 739 5.21 36.03 40.07
N THR A 740 6.06 36.44 40.99
CA THR A 740 7.43 36.88 40.69
C THR A 740 8.37 36.37 41.80
N ALA A 741 9.68 36.33 41.54
CA ALA A 741 10.68 36.05 42.53
C ALA A 741 10.64 37.04 43.76
N LEU A 742 9.98 38.20 43.60
CA LEU A 742 9.82 39.24 44.63
C LEU A 742 8.53 39.09 45.43
N GLY A 743 7.67 38.13 45.07
CA GLY A 743 6.38 37.84 45.71
C GLY A 743 5.19 37.95 44.77
N ASP A 744 4.07 37.43 45.20
CA ASP A 744 2.86 37.26 44.40
C ASP A 744 1.88 38.44 44.65
N ARG A 745 1.06 38.70 43.61
CA ARG A 745 -0.02 39.71 43.63
C ARG A 745 -1.23 39.22 42.87
N THR A 746 -2.40 39.57 43.37
CA THR A 746 -3.69 39.31 42.69
C THR A 746 -4.34 40.66 42.35
N VAL A 747 -4.75 40.85 41.08
CA VAL A 747 -5.55 41.96 40.63
C VAL A 747 -6.96 41.46 40.42
N ARG A 748 -7.89 41.89 41.28
CA ARG A 748 -9.25 41.29 41.31
C ARG A 748 -10.20 41.91 40.31
N GLY A 749 -11.09 41.06 39.74
CA GLY A 749 -12.28 41.47 39.01
C GLY A 749 -11.96 42.27 37.74
N VAL A 750 -10.88 41.96 37.01
CA VAL A 750 -10.52 42.64 35.76
C VAL A 750 -11.54 42.28 34.68
N ALA A 751 -12.24 43.28 34.15
CA ALA A 751 -13.30 43.09 33.13
C ALA A 751 -12.69 42.63 31.79
N PRO A 752 -13.50 42.01 30.92
CA PRO A 752 -13.08 41.64 29.56
C PRO A 752 -12.50 42.86 28.80
N GLY A 753 -11.34 42.66 28.16
CA GLY A 753 -10.66 43.72 27.41
C GLY A 753 -9.98 44.83 28.27
N ALA A 754 -10.19 44.82 29.60
CA ALA A 754 -9.57 45.78 30.51
C ALA A 754 -8.19 45.30 30.98
N SER A 755 -7.35 46.25 31.41
CA SER A 755 -6.04 45.93 31.98
C SER A 755 -6.04 46.17 33.48
N GLY A 756 -5.39 45.25 34.21
CA GLY A 756 -5.04 45.34 35.62
C GLY A 756 -3.53 45.53 35.80
N SER A 757 -3.08 46.17 36.87
CA SER A 757 -1.66 46.30 37.15
C SER A 757 -1.31 45.84 38.55
N ALA A 758 -0.29 44.99 38.66
CA ALA A 758 0.33 44.58 39.91
C ALA A 758 1.67 45.28 40.06
N VAL A 759 1.96 45.75 41.27
CA VAL A 759 3.24 46.41 41.57
C VAL A 759 3.91 45.66 42.73
N VAL A 760 5.14 45.22 42.49
CA VAL A 760 5.98 44.62 43.52
C VAL A 760 7.18 45.56 43.78
N SER A 761 7.26 46.10 44.95
CA SER A 761 8.34 47.03 45.32
C SER A 761 9.50 46.31 45.98
N THR A 762 10.69 46.52 45.53
CA THR A 762 11.90 46.02 46.20
C THR A 762 12.39 47.06 47.21
N ARG A 763 13.20 46.65 48.16
CA ARG A 763 13.97 47.57 49.04
C ARG A 763 15.39 47.78 48.49
N GLN A 764 15.68 47.24 47.32
CA GLN A 764 17.01 47.22 46.70
C GLN A 764 17.08 48.25 45.59
N GLY A 765 18.28 48.75 45.34
CA GLY A 765 18.58 49.72 44.26
C GLY A 765 18.86 49.05 42.93
N ALA A 766 18.89 47.73 42.90
CA ALA A 766 19.06 46.91 41.70
C ALA A 766 18.12 45.72 41.70
N LEU A 767 17.73 45.27 40.49
CA LEU A 767 16.99 44.07 40.26
C LEU A 767 17.63 43.39 39.04
N ASP A 768 17.96 42.13 39.17
CA ASP A 768 18.46 41.33 38.07
C ASP A 768 17.33 40.98 37.06
N ALA A 769 17.67 40.65 35.85
CA ALA A 769 16.71 40.11 34.89
C ALA A 769 16.04 38.86 35.44
N GLY A 770 14.79 38.62 35.07
CA GLY A 770 14.02 37.51 35.55
C GLY A 770 12.68 37.33 34.83
N THR A 771 11.85 36.44 35.35
CA THR A 771 10.54 36.11 34.76
C THR A 771 9.43 36.40 35.78
N ALA A 772 8.32 36.94 35.31
CA ALA A 772 7.04 36.99 36.02
C ALA A 772 6.08 35.99 35.34
N THR A 773 5.28 35.32 36.14
CA THR A 773 4.23 34.44 35.60
C THR A 773 2.86 35.06 35.84
N VAL A 774 1.99 35.07 34.85
CA VAL A 774 0.65 35.64 34.94
C VAL A 774 -0.40 34.62 34.49
N ALA A 775 -1.55 34.64 35.20
CA ALA A 775 -2.70 33.79 34.86
C ALA A 775 -4.01 34.55 35.15
N ILE A 776 -5.14 34.11 34.56
CA ILE A 776 -6.48 34.57 34.88
C ILE A 776 -7.41 33.38 35.04
N GLY A 777 -8.05 33.21 36.23
CA GLY A 777 -8.88 32.07 36.53
C GLY A 777 -8.12 30.73 36.35
N ASP A 778 -8.73 29.79 35.64
CA ASP A 778 -8.17 28.48 35.38
C ASP A 778 -7.34 28.41 34.07
N ALA A 779 -7.05 29.56 33.43
CA ALA A 779 -6.26 29.60 32.20
C ALA A 779 -4.78 29.28 32.48
N PRO A 780 -4.07 28.69 31.52
CA PRO A 780 -2.64 28.41 31.65
C PRO A 780 -1.83 29.64 32.06
N GLU A 781 -0.82 29.43 32.88
CA GLU A 781 0.13 30.46 33.27
C GLU A 781 1.01 30.85 32.08
N VAL A 782 1.20 32.18 31.88
CA VAL A 782 2.07 32.71 30.83
C VAL A 782 3.28 33.33 31.46
N ALA A 783 4.49 32.92 31.09
CA ALA A 783 5.74 33.45 31.51
C ALA A 783 6.12 34.71 30.68
N VAL A 784 6.58 35.75 31.38
CA VAL A 784 6.98 37.03 30.78
C VAL A 784 8.31 37.46 31.34
N GLY A 785 9.32 37.62 30.51
CA GLY A 785 10.64 38.13 30.89
C GLY A 785 10.63 39.61 31.25
N TYR A 786 11.53 40.04 32.15
CA TYR A 786 11.87 41.44 32.37
C TYR A 786 13.37 41.65 32.49
N ALA A 787 13.85 42.78 31.98
CA ALA A 787 15.27 43.09 32.00
C ALA A 787 15.77 43.53 33.41
N ALA A 788 17.07 43.38 33.65
CA ALA A 788 17.74 43.92 34.83
C ALA A 788 17.60 45.44 34.90
N ARG A 789 17.46 45.97 36.11
CA ARG A 789 17.37 47.43 36.35
C ARG A 789 18.19 47.85 37.57
N THR A 790 19.02 48.84 37.39
CA THR A 790 19.75 49.50 38.48
C THR A 790 19.30 50.95 38.57
N CYS A 791 19.02 51.44 39.82
CA CYS A 791 18.57 52.76 40.11
C CYS A 791 19.67 53.47 40.90
N GLY A 792 20.15 54.59 40.34
CA GLY A 792 21.21 55.38 40.96
C GLY A 792 20.71 56.31 42.05
#